data_b691d980cfa380fde90923b14db97e3d
#
_entry.id   b691d980cfa380fde90923b14db97e3d
#
_cell.length_a   1.000
_cell.length_b   1.000
_cell.length_c   1.000
_cell.angle_alpha   90.00
_cell.angle_beta   90.00
_cell.angle_gamma   90.00
#
_symmetry.space_group_name_H-M   'P 1'
#
loop_
_entity.id
_entity.type
_entity.pdbx_description
1 polymer ?
#
loop_
_entity_poly.entity_id
_entity_poly.type
_entity_poly.pdbx_seq_one_letter_code
_entity_poly.pdbx_strand_id
1 'polypeptide(L)'
;MIRGLHYMCWYRQDWNYHPSMPMKRLQQVQDIVNMNGNLLLWSCLGSAAIGIQYLDKEANEAIPPRLRFYGYLNDKEFIAECGKRGITASAVIWKAQLWEFPAEFSEDESELLALNKLRGVGKKGWIGMRELSTDRYPKIFPSIKTFFPKGLKDSDGKPVKDFLKGFMAVTLDGNPIFSRWLMVPGHDHYCYSPCGNKPVFREYLRKEIEIMIDAGAPVVHIDEFDAQLLAAMSGGCFCKDCLKLFREYLKKNPSAETDDLDLDRFDYRAFLKKKGYTDKDLTDPDMDKRLAIPLLPAFIRFHIASIEPGVIDIAEHVRAYSLKKTGKRAKVTANLYHCDPHGEAVRKHCDLIIGEKADIKLRQDGYYRFGHAFFGGKEGSFIEDPGPYIHEIMRDIDAGKNDSYILFMLEPLAHGFNIAIPYGGWLQNQRQDSFYPPAEAERRMGAWLKEHESLFTNRFAAKTAVLYDQRSAMDCELTKGLNRRHLDVGFPVFHGLCQSLCDARMLYNVLYVSPDEPLTAKRLAAYKQIVLPDAYSLPESEVRMLRAWQKKGGRVVSVGKVDPRLADTEFRHRAFPELSAHLAQVGSIVAAQDVEGLGLSLHKRGRGYALHLVNYRMNSGTRVIETIPRAEFTLGWKPKKAAVHSFPASDTKARLEGNVLTVENLSIYTVVELG
;
A
#
# COMPACT_ATOMS: atom_id res chain seq x y z
N MET A 1 -16.54 -4.12 -8.78
CA MET A 1 -15.21 -4.63 -8.35
C MET A 1 -14.13 -3.94 -9.17
N ILE A 2 -13.06 -3.49 -8.52
CA ILE A 2 -11.88 -2.97 -9.21
C ILE A 2 -11.11 -4.12 -9.82
N ARG A 3 -10.71 -3.96 -11.07
CA ARG A 3 -9.75 -4.79 -11.78
C ARG A 3 -8.63 -3.86 -12.19
N GLY A 4 -7.66 -3.72 -11.26
CA GLY A 4 -6.61 -2.72 -11.35
C GLY A 4 -5.42 -3.20 -12.16
N LEU A 5 -4.76 -2.26 -12.82
CA LEU A 5 -3.45 -2.44 -13.39
C LEU A 5 -2.52 -1.38 -12.82
N HIS A 6 -1.31 -1.77 -12.57
CA HIS A 6 -0.27 -0.89 -12.13
C HIS A 6 0.83 -0.82 -13.18
N TYR A 7 0.94 0.33 -13.79
CA TYR A 7 2.01 0.57 -14.74
C TYR A 7 2.92 1.65 -14.19
N MET A 8 4.06 1.24 -13.70
CA MET A 8 5.15 2.14 -13.35
C MET A 8 6.37 1.82 -14.16
N CYS A 9 7.00 2.84 -14.69
CA CYS A 9 8.23 2.69 -15.42
C CYS A 9 9.42 2.91 -14.53
N TRP A 10 9.85 1.84 -13.93
CA TRP A 10 11.18 1.72 -13.42
C TRP A 10 12.02 0.98 -14.45
N TYR A 11 12.86 1.70 -15.14
CA TYR A 11 13.82 1.05 -16.03
C TYR A 11 15.08 0.72 -15.29
N ARG A 12 15.50 -0.52 -15.42
CA ARG A 12 16.85 -0.90 -15.09
C ARG A 12 17.72 -0.66 -16.33
N GLN A 13 18.49 0.41 -16.30
CA GLN A 13 19.57 0.62 -17.28
C GLN A 13 20.89 0.57 -16.56
N ASP A 14 21.77 -0.30 -16.97
CA ASP A 14 23.14 -0.36 -16.46
C ASP A 14 23.26 -0.25 -14.94
N TRP A 15 22.42 -1.01 -14.22
CA TRP A 15 22.34 -1.01 -12.76
C TRP A 15 21.60 0.19 -12.14
N ASN A 16 21.02 1.06 -12.94
CA ASN A 16 20.25 2.20 -12.46
C ASN A 16 18.77 1.94 -12.56
N TYR A 17 18.06 2.12 -11.45
CA TYR A 17 16.63 2.34 -11.47
C TYR A 17 16.39 3.83 -11.66
N HIS A 18 15.62 4.18 -12.64
CA HIS A 18 15.12 5.55 -12.73
C HIS A 18 13.67 5.56 -13.13
N PRO A 19 12.90 6.45 -12.54
CA PRO A 19 11.55 6.68 -12.99
C PRO A 19 11.65 7.35 -14.36
N SER A 20 11.27 6.65 -15.39
CA SER A 20 11.10 7.21 -16.70
C SER A 20 9.64 7.20 -17.07
N MET A 21 9.30 8.09 -17.98
CA MET A 21 7.97 8.12 -18.53
C MET A 21 7.72 6.87 -19.34
N PRO A 22 6.68 6.11 -19.04
CA PRO A 22 6.25 5.06 -19.91
C PRO A 22 5.80 5.63 -21.23
N MET A 23 6.13 4.93 -22.30
CA MET A 23 5.60 5.27 -23.62
C MET A 23 4.11 4.94 -23.66
N LYS A 24 3.27 5.96 -23.77
CA LYS A 24 1.82 5.83 -23.82
C LYS A 24 1.41 5.52 -25.24
N ARG A 25 0.90 4.32 -25.47
CA ARG A 25 0.43 3.87 -26.77
C ARG A 25 -1.01 3.42 -26.75
N LEU A 26 -1.69 3.60 -27.86
CA LEU A 26 -3.06 3.12 -28.03
C LEU A 26 -3.17 1.61 -27.82
N GLN A 27 -2.13 0.83 -28.18
CA GLN A 27 -2.07 -0.59 -27.92
C GLN A 27 -2.16 -0.94 -26.44
N GLN A 28 -1.53 -0.17 -25.56
CA GLN A 28 -1.60 -0.38 -24.11
C GLN A 28 -3.03 -0.22 -23.58
N VAL A 29 -3.76 0.78 -24.09
CA VAL A 29 -5.18 0.95 -23.72
C VAL A 29 -5.98 -0.28 -24.18
N GLN A 30 -5.68 -0.79 -25.37
CA GLN A 30 -6.36 -1.98 -25.89
C GLN A 30 -6.04 -3.23 -25.07
N ASP A 31 -4.81 -3.41 -24.63
CA ASP A 31 -4.40 -4.53 -23.78
C ASP A 31 -5.18 -4.51 -22.45
N ILE A 32 -5.33 -3.33 -21.83
CA ILE A 32 -6.14 -3.17 -20.61
C ILE A 32 -7.60 -3.54 -20.85
N VAL A 33 -8.17 -3.12 -21.97
CA VAL A 33 -9.55 -3.49 -22.36
C VAL A 33 -9.68 -5.01 -22.51
N ASN A 34 -8.73 -5.63 -23.17
CA ASN A 34 -8.74 -7.09 -23.41
C ASN A 34 -8.72 -7.91 -22.13
N MET A 35 -8.12 -7.36 -21.06
CA MET A 35 -8.08 -7.96 -19.73
C MET A 35 -9.28 -7.60 -18.85
N ASN A 36 -10.24 -6.84 -19.38
CA ASN A 36 -11.34 -6.26 -18.60
C ASN A 36 -10.89 -5.40 -17.41
N GLY A 37 -9.71 -4.76 -17.49
CA GLY A 37 -9.24 -3.78 -16.53
C GLY A 37 -10.11 -2.53 -16.53
N ASN A 38 -10.31 -1.93 -15.37
CA ASN A 38 -11.14 -0.72 -15.21
C ASN A 38 -10.46 0.39 -14.37
N LEU A 39 -9.30 0.12 -13.79
CA LEU A 39 -8.48 1.09 -13.10
C LEU A 39 -7.03 0.95 -13.56
N LEU A 40 -6.40 2.02 -13.95
CA LEU A 40 -4.99 2.07 -14.30
C LEU A 40 -4.29 3.06 -13.39
N LEU A 41 -3.33 2.57 -12.61
CA LEU A 41 -2.36 3.39 -11.92
C LEU A 41 -1.23 3.68 -12.91
N TRP A 42 -1.03 4.94 -13.21
CA TRP A 42 -0.14 5.34 -14.26
C TRP A 42 0.77 6.47 -13.80
N SER A 43 2.05 6.32 -13.96
CA SER A 43 2.98 7.42 -13.79
C SER A 43 2.79 8.43 -14.93
N CYS A 44 1.63 9.08 -14.94
CA CYS A 44 1.34 10.15 -15.88
C CYS A 44 2.29 11.31 -15.65
N LEU A 45 2.48 12.13 -16.67
CA LEU A 45 3.13 13.41 -16.53
C LEU A 45 4.58 13.33 -16.02
N GLY A 46 5.20 12.18 -16.13
CA GLY A 46 6.55 11.94 -15.65
C GLY A 46 6.63 11.56 -14.18
N SER A 47 7.81 11.46 -13.70
CA SER A 47 8.08 11.28 -12.28
C SER A 47 8.43 12.63 -11.66
N ALA A 48 8.23 12.76 -10.36
CA ALA A 48 8.71 13.91 -9.58
C ALA A 48 10.23 14.18 -9.73
N ALA A 49 10.95 13.22 -10.26
CA ALA A 49 12.37 13.34 -10.58
C ALA A 49 12.68 14.38 -11.65
N ILE A 50 11.76 14.59 -12.57
CA ILE A 50 12.03 15.40 -13.76
C ILE A 50 11.52 16.81 -13.59
N GLY A 51 10.55 16.99 -12.70
CA GLY A 51 10.05 18.29 -12.33
C GLY A 51 8.82 18.75 -13.09
N ILE A 52 8.26 19.83 -12.62
CA ILE A 52 6.98 20.40 -13.10
C ILE A 52 7.04 20.83 -14.56
N GLN A 53 8.17 21.39 -15.02
CA GLN A 53 8.31 21.83 -16.41
C GLN A 53 8.09 20.70 -17.41
N TYR A 54 8.62 19.54 -17.06
CA TYR A 54 8.42 18.37 -17.88
C TYR A 54 6.97 17.88 -17.85
N LEU A 55 6.36 17.86 -16.67
CA LEU A 55 4.96 17.50 -16.51
C LEU A 55 4.04 18.39 -17.35
N ASP A 56 4.27 19.71 -17.32
CA ASP A 56 3.49 20.64 -18.12
C ASP A 56 3.66 20.39 -19.62
N LYS A 57 4.89 20.25 -20.07
CA LYS A 57 5.22 19.97 -21.46
C LYS A 57 4.57 18.69 -21.94
N GLU A 58 4.73 17.61 -21.21
CA GLU A 58 4.15 16.31 -21.52
C GLU A 58 2.61 16.32 -21.52
N ALA A 59 2.00 17.09 -20.62
CA ALA A 59 0.55 17.19 -20.51
C ALA A 59 -0.09 18.05 -21.60
N ASN A 60 0.58 19.10 -22.05
CA ASN A 60 -0.02 20.14 -22.88
C ASN A 60 0.48 20.12 -24.33
N GLU A 61 1.70 19.68 -24.59
CA GLU A 61 2.23 19.63 -25.95
C GLU A 61 1.83 18.33 -26.66
N ALA A 62 1.54 18.44 -27.94
CA ALA A 62 1.28 17.30 -28.79
C ALA A 62 2.58 16.51 -29.04
N ILE A 63 2.47 15.19 -29.01
CA ILE A 63 3.57 14.31 -29.42
C ILE A 63 3.95 14.61 -30.86
N PRO A 64 5.25 14.72 -31.18
CA PRO A 64 5.72 14.97 -32.53
C PRO A 64 5.10 14.02 -33.56
N PRO A 65 4.72 14.47 -34.76
CA PRO A 65 4.02 13.66 -35.76
C PRO A 65 4.66 12.32 -36.06
N ARG A 66 5.99 12.25 -36.08
CA ARG A 66 6.76 11.01 -36.29
C ARG A 66 6.49 9.93 -35.23
N LEU A 67 6.24 10.34 -33.98
CA LEU A 67 5.93 9.41 -32.89
C LEU A 67 4.45 9.01 -32.91
N ARG A 68 3.56 9.90 -33.33
CA ARG A 68 2.15 9.58 -33.54
C ARG A 68 1.95 8.50 -34.60
N PHE A 69 2.78 8.46 -35.60
CA PHE A 69 2.76 7.39 -36.60
C PHE A 69 2.88 5.99 -35.95
N TYR A 70 3.58 5.88 -34.82
CA TYR A 70 3.70 4.64 -34.04
C TYR A 70 2.62 4.49 -32.97
N GLY A 71 1.58 5.33 -32.96
CA GLY A 71 0.46 5.26 -32.03
C GLY A 71 0.73 5.81 -30.64
N TYR A 72 1.75 6.65 -30.47
CA TYR A 72 2.02 7.30 -29.18
C TYR A 72 1.04 8.43 -28.90
N LEU A 73 0.70 8.56 -27.60
CA LEU A 73 -0.25 9.54 -27.07
C LEU A 73 0.44 10.41 -26.02
N ASN A 74 0.06 11.68 -25.90
CA ASN A 74 0.38 12.47 -24.71
C ASN A 74 -0.55 12.09 -23.56
N ASP A 75 -0.29 12.61 -22.35
CA ASP A 75 -1.07 12.26 -21.17
C ASP A 75 -2.56 12.59 -21.29
N LYS A 76 -2.92 13.74 -21.83
CA LYS A 76 -4.33 14.09 -22.06
C LYS A 76 -5.03 13.15 -23.02
N GLU A 77 -4.38 12.83 -24.13
CA GLU A 77 -4.89 11.88 -25.12
C GLU A 77 -5.05 10.50 -24.53
N PHE A 78 -4.05 10.04 -23.75
CA PHE A 78 -4.05 8.73 -23.11
C PHE A 78 -5.15 8.60 -22.05
N ILE A 79 -5.29 9.58 -21.16
CA ILE A 79 -6.36 9.63 -20.15
C ILE A 79 -7.74 9.64 -20.83
N ALA A 80 -7.89 10.43 -21.91
CA ALA A 80 -9.13 10.49 -22.66
C ALA A 80 -9.48 9.16 -23.34
N GLU A 81 -8.49 8.47 -23.93
CA GLU A 81 -8.69 7.16 -24.55
C GLU A 81 -9.06 6.08 -23.51
N CYS A 82 -8.41 6.08 -22.35
CA CYS A 82 -8.80 5.24 -21.21
C CYS A 82 -10.27 5.48 -20.83
N GLY A 83 -10.65 6.74 -20.64
CA GLY A 83 -12.01 7.11 -20.24
C GLY A 83 -13.08 6.69 -21.25
N LYS A 84 -12.84 6.83 -22.57
CA LYS A 84 -13.74 6.34 -23.64
C LYS A 84 -14.02 4.84 -23.55
N ARG A 85 -13.11 4.07 -22.97
CA ARG A 85 -13.19 2.61 -22.85
C ARG A 85 -13.56 2.15 -21.45
N GLY A 86 -13.97 3.06 -20.55
CA GLY A 86 -14.39 2.74 -19.19
C GLY A 86 -13.23 2.44 -18.23
N ILE A 87 -12.01 2.83 -18.58
CA ILE A 87 -10.83 2.69 -17.73
C ILE A 87 -10.59 4.02 -17.02
N THR A 88 -10.49 3.97 -15.70
CA THR A 88 -10.11 5.10 -14.86
C THR A 88 -8.59 5.20 -14.79
N ALA A 89 -8.00 6.22 -15.41
CA ALA A 89 -6.57 6.48 -15.31
C ALA A 89 -6.28 7.30 -14.04
N SER A 90 -5.43 6.77 -13.16
CA SER A 90 -4.97 7.42 -11.93
C SER A 90 -3.56 7.94 -12.12
N ALA A 91 -3.39 9.24 -11.97
CA ALA A 91 -2.08 9.89 -12.04
C ALA A 91 -1.30 9.70 -10.74
N VAL A 92 -0.03 9.30 -10.83
CA VAL A 92 0.84 9.02 -9.67
C VAL A 92 1.72 10.22 -9.37
N ILE A 93 1.73 10.63 -8.11
CA ILE A 93 2.65 11.62 -7.53
C ILE A 93 3.63 10.93 -6.61
N TRP A 94 4.91 11.14 -6.85
CA TRP A 94 6.02 10.61 -6.08
C TRP A 94 6.36 11.51 -4.89
N LYS A 95 5.59 11.40 -3.81
CA LYS A 95 5.77 12.26 -2.63
C LYS A 95 7.07 11.99 -1.84
N ALA A 96 7.56 10.75 -1.88
CA ALA A 96 8.71 10.35 -1.06
C ALA A 96 10.08 10.55 -1.72
N GLN A 97 10.13 11.10 -2.93
CA GLN A 97 11.29 11.01 -3.79
C GLN A 97 11.67 12.36 -4.42
N LEU A 98 12.89 12.81 -4.18
CA LEU A 98 13.51 13.97 -4.85
C LEU A 98 14.76 13.49 -5.58
N TRP A 99 14.66 13.30 -6.88
CA TRP A 99 15.75 12.79 -7.69
C TRP A 99 16.76 13.86 -8.08
N GLU A 100 18.03 13.50 -8.01
CA GLU A 100 19.15 14.28 -8.52
C GLU A 100 20.11 13.40 -9.31
N PHE A 101 20.27 13.75 -10.56
CA PHE A 101 21.18 13.08 -11.47
C PHE A 101 22.13 14.11 -12.06
N PRO A 102 23.42 14.03 -11.80
CA PRO A 102 24.41 14.91 -12.42
C PRO A 102 24.44 14.61 -13.92
N ALA A 103 23.89 15.51 -14.71
CA ALA A 103 23.84 15.34 -16.15
C ALA A 103 24.12 16.65 -16.87
N GLU A 104 24.89 16.57 -17.92
CA GLU A 104 25.08 17.64 -18.87
C GLU A 104 24.44 17.25 -20.21
N PHE A 105 23.55 18.12 -20.69
CA PHE A 105 22.99 18.03 -22.02
C PHE A 105 23.69 19.07 -22.91
N SER A 106 24.09 18.68 -24.11
CA SER A 106 24.38 19.66 -25.14
C SER A 106 23.06 20.26 -25.65
N GLU A 107 23.06 21.54 -25.99
CA GLU A 107 21.86 22.22 -26.51
C GLU A 107 21.35 21.60 -27.82
N ASP A 108 22.24 21.04 -28.64
CA ASP A 108 21.94 20.48 -29.96
C ASP A 108 21.23 19.11 -29.87
N GLU A 109 21.41 18.39 -28.77
CA GLU A 109 20.80 17.06 -28.54
C GLU A 109 19.47 17.13 -27.78
N SER A 110 19.00 18.33 -27.43
CA SER A 110 18.03 18.54 -26.37
C SER A 110 16.68 17.84 -26.58
N GLU A 111 16.08 17.89 -27.75
CA GLU A 111 14.75 17.30 -27.97
C GLU A 111 14.78 15.78 -28.08
N LEU A 112 15.67 15.23 -28.91
CA LEU A 112 15.77 13.80 -29.12
C LEU A 112 16.29 13.10 -27.86
N LEU A 113 17.21 13.76 -27.18
CA LEU A 113 17.80 13.27 -25.95
C LEU A 113 16.79 13.28 -24.80
N ALA A 114 16.02 14.32 -24.66
CA ALA A 114 14.93 14.39 -23.67
C ALA A 114 13.94 13.22 -23.88
N LEU A 115 13.43 13.03 -25.08
CA LEU A 115 12.51 11.94 -25.40
C LEU A 115 13.11 10.54 -25.17
N ASN A 116 14.35 10.33 -25.58
CA ASN A 116 15.00 9.03 -25.43
C ASN A 116 15.38 8.72 -23.99
N LYS A 117 15.79 9.72 -23.21
CA LYS A 117 16.18 9.53 -21.81
C LYS A 117 14.99 9.42 -20.90
N LEU A 118 13.95 10.16 -21.17
CA LEU A 118 12.68 10.02 -20.49
C LEU A 118 12.07 8.63 -20.70
N ARG A 119 12.46 7.94 -21.74
CA ARG A 119 12.11 6.54 -22.01
C ARG A 119 13.10 5.54 -21.47
N GLY A 120 14.11 6.01 -20.74
CA GLY A 120 15.15 5.14 -20.26
C GLY A 120 16.12 4.63 -21.32
N VAL A 121 16.19 5.27 -22.47
CA VAL A 121 17.10 4.92 -23.55
C VAL A 121 18.29 5.88 -23.53
N GLY A 122 19.50 5.39 -23.25
CA GLY A 122 20.73 6.18 -23.24
C GLY A 122 21.31 6.47 -21.86
N LYS A 123 22.62 6.55 -21.81
CA LYS A 123 23.45 6.56 -20.58
C LYS A 123 23.74 7.94 -20.00
N LYS A 124 23.33 9.03 -20.63
CA LYS A 124 23.70 10.38 -20.24
C LYS A 124 22.49 11.29 -20.12
N GLY A 125 22.55 12.22 -19.18
CA GLY A 125 21.67 13.36 -19.15
C GLY A 125 20.39 13.17 -18.39
N TRP A 126 20.49 12.96 -17.13
CA TRP A 126 19.41 13.05 -16.16
C TRP A 126 19.33 14.46 -15.62
N ILE A 127 18.14 14.88 -15.29
CA ILE A 127 17.89 16.17 -14.67
C ILE A 127 17.13 15.92 -13.38
N GLY A 128 17.47 16.66 -12.35
CA GLY A 128 16.83 16.56 -11.06
C GLY A 128 16.17 17.86 -10.61
N MET A 129 15.82 17.90 -9.35
CA MET A 129 15.14 19.03 -8.71
C MET A 129 15.99 20.31 -8.72
N ARG A 130 17.32 20.18 -8.84
CA ARG A 130 18.22 21.33 -8.88
C ARG A 130 18.09 22.12 -10.19
N GLU A 131 17.97 21.43 -11.32
CA GLU A 131 17.78 22.06 -12.62
C GLU A 131 16.45 22.79 -12.71
N LEU A 132 15.42 22.23 -12.07
CA LEU A 132 14.11 22.85 -11.99
C LEU A 132 14.17 24.25 -11.37
N SER A 133 15.00 24.48 -10.36
CA SER A 133 15.12 25.78 -9.70
C SER A 133 16.06 26.75 -10.42
N THR A 134 16.89 26.27 -11.35
CA THR A 134 17.95 27.07 -12.01
C THR A 134 17.61 27.56 -13.39
N ASP A 135 16.52 27.07 -14.01
CA ASP A 135 16.18 27.31 -15.43
C ASP A 135 17.34 26.99 -16.40
N ARG A 136 18.16 25.97 -16.06
CA ARG A 136 19.39 25.66 -16.79
C ARG A 136 19.14 25.15 -18.22
N TYR A 137 17.99 24.53 -18.46
CA TYR A 137 17.65 23.94 -19.74
C TYR A 137 16.33 24.50 -20.30
N PRO A 138 16.28 25.81 -20.64
CA PRO A 138 15.02 26.48 -21.03
C PRO A 138 14.41 25.98 -22.35
N LYS A 139 15.23 25.35 -23.22
CA LYS A 139 14.74 24.73 -24.46
C LYS A 139 14.02 23.39 -24.23
N ILE A 140 14.33 22.71 -23.11
CA ILE A 140 13.73 21.41 -22.75
C ILE A 140 12.57 21.60 -21.81
N PHE A 141 12.71 22.50 -20.84
CA PHE A 141 11.74 22.74 -19.79
C PHE A 141 11.27 24.19 -19.79
N PRO A 142 9.96 24.46 -19.65
CA PRO A 142 9.47 25.80 -19.38
C PRO A 142 10.09 26.36 -18.10
N SER A 143 10.20 27.68 -18.02
CA SER A 143 10.68 28.33 -16.78
C SER A 143 9.78 27.99 -15.59
N ILE A 144 10.39 27.74 -14.45
CA ILE A 144 9.66 27.51 -13.17
C ILE A 144 8.73 28.68 -12.83
N LYS A 145 9.01 29.88 -13.34
CA LYS A 145 8.14 31.07 -13.18
C LYS A 145 6.79 30.91 -13.84
N THR A 146 6.67 30.03 -14.82
CA THR A 146 5.39 29.68 -15.44
C THR A 146 4.42 29.08 -14.40
N PHE A 147 4.95 28.29 -13.49
CA PHE A 147 4.15 27.60 -12.45
C PHE A 147 4.08 28.40 -11.15
N PHE A 148 5.15 29.09 -10.81
CA PHE A 148 5.28 29.91 -9.60
C PHE A 148 5.72 31.33 -9.94
N PRO A 149 4.83 32.18 -10.49
CA PRO A 149 5.18 33.53 -10.92
C PRO A 149 5.77 34.41 -9.80
N LYS A 150 5.36 34.13 -8.55
CA LYS A 150 5.84 34.84 -7.35
C LYS A 150 7.05 34.15 -6.69
N GLY A 151 7.56 33.06 -7.28
CA GLY A 151 8.53 32.17 -6.69
C GLY A 151 7.97 31.39 -5.50
N LEU A 152 8.72 30.40 -5.04
CA LEU A 152 8.43 29.66 -3.81
C LEU A 152 9.09 30.29 -2.61
N LYS A 153 8.43 30.29 -1.47
CA LYS A 153 8.94 30.85 -0.21
C LYS A 153 8.91 29.80 0.88
N ASP A 154 9.94 29.80 1.73
CA ASP A 154 9.96 28.98 2.94
C ASP A 154 9.01 29.52 4.03
N SER A 155 8.96 28.85 5.18
CA SER A 155 8.10 29.22 6.32
C SER A 155 8.45 30.59 6.95
N ASP A 156 9.64 31.13 6.68
CA ASP A 156 10.05 32.48 7.13
C ASP A 156 9.80 33.55 6.05
N GLY A 157 9.16 33.16 4.93
CA GLY A 157 8.89 34.07 3.80
C GLY A 157 10.09 34.33 2.90
N LYS A 158 11.22 33.63 3.10
CA LYS A 158 12.43 33.78 2.28
C LYS A 158 12.29 33.02 0.97
N PRO A 159 12.74 33.60 -0.17
CA PRO A 159 12.72 32.91 -1.45
C PRO A 159 13.55 31.61 -1.42
N VAL A 160 12.98 30.53 -1.92
CA VAL A 160 13.67 29.24 -2.11
C VAL A 160 14.33 29.27 -3.48
N LYS A 161 15.66 29.33 -3.50
CA LYS A 161 16.47 29.41 -4.73
C LYS A 161 16.95 28.03 -5.20
N ASP A 162 17.02 27.06 -4.32
CA ASP A 162 17.42 25.67 -4.57
C ASP A 162 16.29 24.77 -4.03
N PHE A 163 15.53 24.18 -4.93
CA PHE A 163 14.36 23.37 -4.56
C PHE A 163 14.76 22.09 -3.84
N LEU A 164 15.89 21.48 -4.23
CA LEU A 164 16.37 20.31 -3.52
C LEU A 164 16.59 20.62 -2.04
N LYS A 165 17.38 21.66 -1.74
CA LYS A 165 17.63 22.10 -0.36
C LYS A 165 16.36 22.59 0.34
N GLY A 166 15.48 23.23 -0.42
CA GLY A 166 14.19 23.70 0.09
C GLY A 166 13.29 22.58 0.56
N PHE A 167 13.28 21.43 -0.13
CA PHE A 167 12.33 20.34 0.10
C PHE A 167 12.87 19.20 0.95
N MET A 168 14.16 18.87 0.84
CA MET A 168 14.74 17.68 1.49
C MET A 168 14.62 17.68 3.01
N ALA A 169 14.49 16.49 3.58
CA ALA A 169 14.63 16.23 4.99
C ALA A 169 16.12 16.23 5.39
N VAL A 170 16.42 16.57 6.63
CA VAL A 170 17.79 16.66 7.15
C VAL A 170 17.95 15.96 8.48
N THR A 171 19.12 15.37 8.69
CA THR A 171 19.52 14.71 9.94
C THR A 171 19.86 15.73 11.04
N LEU A 172 20.22 15.23 12.23
CA LEU A 172 20.69 16.04 13.35
C LEU A 172 21.93 16.88 12.97
N ASP A 173 22.87 16.31 12.21
CA ASP A 173 24.07 17.01 11.75
C ASP A 173 23.82 17.96 10.58
N GLY A 174 22.62 17.89 9.98
CA GLY A 174 22.22 18.73 8.85
C GLY A 174 22.50 18.09 7.49
N ASN A 175 22.85 16.81 7.48
CA ASN A 175 23.05 16.05 6.26
C ASN A 175 21.72 15.72 5.60
N PRO A 176 21.68 15.59 4.26
CA PRO A 176 20.49 15.10 3.56
C PRO A 176 20.09 13.70 4.00
N ILE A 177 18.79 13.42 4.03
CA ILE A 177 18.27 12.06 4.18
C ILE A 177 17.97 11.50 2.80
N PHE A 178 18.41 10.27 2.56
CA PHE A 178 18.26 9.58 1.28
C PHE A 178 17.20 8.48 1.36
N SER A 179 16.48 8.29 0.28
CA SER A 179 15.67 7.10 0.02
C SER A 179 16.58 5.96 -0.40
N ARG A 180 17.12 5.24 0.59
CA ARG A 180 18.23 4.26 0.39
C ARG A 180 17.91 3.14 -0.60
N TRP A 181 16.66 2.73 -0.70
CA TRP A 181 16.22 1.69 -1.62
C TRP A 181 16.32 2.10 -3.10
N LEU A 182 16.45 3.40 -3.37
CA LEU A 182 16.62 3.97 -4.70
C LEU A 182 18.07 4.30 -5.04
N MET A 183 19.00 4.05 -4.14
CA MET A 183 20.43 4.29 -4.39
C MET A 183 21.05 3.10 -5.08
N VAL A 184 21.76 3.36 -6.17
CA VAL A 184 22.55 2.34 -6.88
C VAL A 184 24.01 2.53 -6.54
N PRO A 185 24.68 1.54 -5.95
CA PRO A 185 26.10 1.62 -5.64
C PRO A 185 26.97 1.95 -6.88
N GLY A 186 27.91 2.86 -6.73
CA GLY A 186 28.83 3.25 -7.80
C GLY A 186 28.29 4.26 -8.81
N HIS A 187 27.13 4.86 -8.55
CA HIS A 187 26.56 5.92 -9.38
C HIS A 187 26.38 7.22 -8.60
N ASP A 188 26.60 8.35 -9.26
CA ASP A 188 26.50 9.69 -8.67
C ASP A 188 25.06 10.25 -8.67
N HIS A 189 24.06 9.40 -8.75
CA HIS A 189 22.67 9.84 -8.62
C HIS A 189 22.16 9.52 -7.24
N TYR A 190 21.28 10.37 -6.78
CA TYR A 190 20.72 10.28 -5.44
C TYR A 190 19.22 10.52 -5.49
N CYS A 191 18.48 9.78 -4.68
CA CYS A 191 17.12 10.10 -4.36
C CYS A 191 17.03 10.59 -2.92
N TYR A 192 16.67 11.84 -2.75
CA TYR A 192 16.57 12.49 -1.44
C TYR A 192 15.14 12.35 -0.91
N SER A 193 15.02 12.11 0.39
CA SER A 193 13.73 12.13 1.05
C SER A 193 13.25 13.56 1.27
N PRO A 194 12.07 13.95 0.79
CA PRO A 194 11.49 15.25 1.12
C PRO A 194 10.96 15.29 2.55
N CYS A 195 10.77 16.50 3.06
CA CYS A 195 10.07 16.70 4.32
C CYS A 195 8.63 17.18 4.08
N GLY A 196 7.64 16.33 4.34
CA GLY A 196 6.22 16.66 4.21
C GLY A 196 5.72 17.76 5.15
N ASN A 197 6.50 18.12 6.20
CA ASN A 197 6.18 19.20 7.11
C ASN A 197 6.58 20.59 6.60
N LYS A 198 7.31 20.66 5.47
CA LYS A 198 7.67 21.93 4.85
C LYS A 198 6.51 22.47 3.99
N PRO A 199 5.95 23.66 4.30
CA PRO A 199 4.87 24.25 3.52
C PRO A 199 5.22 24.43 2.04
N VAL A 200 6.47 24.81 1.76
CA VAL A 200 6.96 25.02 0.39
C VAL A 200 6.95 23.72 -0.44
N PHE A 201 7.24 22.58 0.17
CA PHE A 201 7.15 21.29 -0.55
C PHE A 201 5.69 20.91 -0.83
N ARG A 202 4.78 21.17 0.11
CA ARG A 202 3.35 20.94 -0.13
C ARG A 202 2.80 21.87 -1.21
N GLU A 203 3.26 23.10 -1.30
CA GLU A 203 2.90 24.02 -2.39
C GLU A 203 3.35 23.48 -3.75
N TYR A 204 4.54 22.92 -3.83
CA TYR A 204 5.04 22.23 -5.02
C TYR A 204 4.14 21.03 -5.40
N LEU A 205 3.83 20.15 -4.47
CA LEU A 205 2.96 18.99 -4.70
C LEU A 205 1.55 19.40 -5.17
N ARG A 206 0.99 20.48 -4.61
CA ARG A 206 -0.30 21.01 -5.06
C ARG A 206 -0.26 21.42 -6.52
N LYS A 207 0.84 22.00 -6.98
CA LYS A 207 1.00 22.38 -8.39
C LYS A 207 1.09 21.17 -9.30
N GLU A 208 1.78 20.13 -8.92
CA GLU A 208 1.79 18.87 -9.67
C GLU A 208 0.38 18.28 -9.77
N ILE A 209 -0.36 18.26 -8.66
CA ILE A 209 -1.76 17.83 -8.62
C ILE A 209 -2.64 18.64 -9.59
N GLU A 210 -2.50 19.95 -9.59
CA GLU A 210 -3.25 20.84 -10.48
C GLU A 210 -3.00 20.50 -11.96
N ILE A 211 -1.73 20.28 -12.33
CA ILE A 211 -1.35 19.90 -13.70
C ILE A 211 -1.99 18.56 -14.09
N MET A 212 -1.96 17.57 -13.20
CA MET A 212 -2.54 16.25 -13.44
C MET A 212 -4.07 16.31 -13.62
N ILE A 213 -4.75 17.09 -12.78
CA ILE A 213 -6.19 17.30 -12.90
C ILE A 213 -6.52 18.08 -14.19
N ASP A 214 -5.73 19.06 -14.56
CA ASP A 214 -5.87 19.82 -15.81
C ASP A 214 -5.65 18.95 -17.05
N ALA A 215 -4.81 17.91 -16.93
CA ALA A 215 -4.65 16.88 -17.96
C ALA A 215 -5.84 15.90 -18.04
N GLY A 216 -6.76 15.94 -17.06
CA GLY A 216 -7.99 15.16 -17.07
C GLY A 216 -7.99 13.95 -16.13
N ALA A 217 -7.00 13.80 -15.25
CA ALA A 217 -6.93 12.69 -14.31
C ALA A 217 -8.11 12.71 -13.31
N PRO A 218 -8.98 11.68 -13.29
CA PRO A 218 -10.11 11.62 -12.37
C PRO A 218 -9.74 11.07 -11.00
N VAL A 219 -8.54 10.54 -10.87
CA VAL A 219 -7.98 9.96 -9.64
C VAL A 219 -6.53 10.41 -9.52
N VAL A 220 -6.12 10.80 -8.34
CA VAL A 220 -4.72 11.14 -8.01
C VAL A 220 -4.21 10.13 -7.00
N HIS A 221 -3.13 9.47 -7.33
CA HIS A 221 -2.43 8.52 -6.48
C HIS A 221 -1.19 9.16 -5.87
N ILE A 222 -1.10 9.16 -4.56
CA ILE A 222 0.05 9.69 -3.83
C ILE A 222 0.93 8.52 -3.38
N ASP A 223 2.07 8.40 -3.97
CA ASP A 223 3.02 7.35 -3.62
C ASP A 223 3.63 7.61 -2.24
N GLU A 224 3.70 6.57 -1.41
CA GLU A 224 4.19 6.63 -0.02
C GLU A 224 3.67 7.86 0.74
N PHE A 225 2.36 7.98 0.86
CA PHE A 225 1.72 9.16 1.45
C PHE A 225 2.08 9.38 2.93
N ASP A 226 2.52 8.36 3.63
CA ASP A 226 3.02 8.35 5.00
C ASP A 226 4.55 8.53 5.12
N ALA A 227 5.22 8.86 4.03
CA ALA A 227 6.70 8.93 3.91
C ALA A 227 7.41 9.83 4.95
N GLN A 228 6.69 10.68 5.67
CA GLN A 228 7.28 11.47 6.77
C GLN A 228 7.98 10.59 7.81
N LEU A 229 7.51 9.38 8.01
CA LEU A 229 8.13 8.41 8.92
C LEU A 229 9.49 7.93 8.42
N LEU A 230 9.73 7.86 7.10
CA LEU A 230 11.04 7.49 6.54
C LEU A 230 12.16 8.42 7.04
N ALA A 231 11.87 9.70 7.14
CA ALA A 231 12.81 10.66 7.71
C ALA A 231 13.12 10.36 9.19
N ALA A 232 12.09 10.04 9.99
CA ALA A 232 12.27 9.69 11.41
C ALA A 232 13.08 8.40 11.60
N MET A 233 12.85 7.39 10.77
CA MET A 233 13.62 6.14 10.78
C MET A 233 15.10 6.37 10.45
N SER A 234 15.39 7.35 9.62
CA SER A 234 16.75 7.75 9.23
C SER A 234 17.37 8.80 10.15
N GLY A 235 16.85 8.95 11.37
CA GLY A 235 17.40 9.85 12.40
C GLY A 235 17.07 11.32 12.18
N GLY A 236 15.96 11.65 11.51
CA GLY A 236 15.51 13.04 11.26
C GLY A 236 13.97 13.14 11.28
N CYS A 237 13.31 14.20 10.83
CA CYS A 237 13.86 15.38 10.19
C CYS A 237 14.08 16.53 11.19
N PHE A 238 15.28 17.08 11.23
CA PHE A 238 15.64 18.22 12.07
C PHE A 238 15.61 19.56 11.31
N CYS A 239 14.76 19.70 10.28
CA CYS A 239 14.57 21.01 9.64
C CYS A 239 13.82 21.98 10.58
N LYS A 240 13.93 23.27 10.31
CA LYS A 240 13.31 24.32 11.14
C LYS A 240 11.79 24.12 11.33
N ASP A 241 11.09 23.66 10.29
CA ASP A 241 9.65 23.43 10.34
C ASP A 241 9.32 22.28 11.29
N CYS A 242 10.05 21.15 11.21
CA CYS A 242 9.89 20.02 12.12
C CYS A 242 10.22 20.42 13.58
N LEU A 243 11.29 21.17 13.81
CA LEU A 243 11.66 21.62 15.16
C LEU A 243 10.59 22.53 15.76
N LYS A 244 10.01 23.44 14.97
CA LYS A 244 8.90 24.27 15.40
C LYS A 244 7.66 23.44 15.74
N LEU A 245 7.27 22.52 14.87
CA LEU A 245 6.11 21.65 15.07
C LEU A 245 6.31 20.68 16.24
N PHE A 246 7.53 20.21 16.47
CA PHE A 246 7.86 19.37 17.61
C PHE A 246 7.69 20.11 18.96
N ARG A 247 8.09 21.37 19.05
CA ARG A 247 7.79 22.18 20.24
C ARG A 247 6.30 22.25 20.52
N GLU A 248 5.49 22.50 19.50
CA GLU A 248 4.03 22.56 19.66
C GLU A 248 3.44 21.17 20.03
N TYR A 249 4.06 20.09 19.55
CA TYR A 249 3.71 18.74 19.94
C TYR A 249 4.01 18.49 21.43
N LEU A 250 5.19 18.86 21.92
CA LEU A 250 5.57 18.70 23.32
C LEU A 250 4.65 19.50 24.25
N LYS A 251 4.27 20.73 23.90
CA LYS A 251 3.30 21.52 24.68
C LYS A 251 1.94 20.82 24.83
N LYS A 252 1.52 20.09 23.80
CA LYS A 252 0.25 19.34 23.80
C LYS A 252 0.36 17.97 24.49
N ASN A 253 1.56 17.44 24.60
CA ASN A 253 1.85 16.12 25.15
C ASN A 253 2.93 16.23 26.24
N PRO A 254 2.65 16.86 27.37
CA PRO A 254 3.63 17.03 28.45
C PRO A 254 4.05 15.69 29.04
N SER A 255 5.29 15.61 29.48
CA SER A 255 5.87 14.43 30.13
C SER A 255 6.93 14.86 31.12
N ALA A 256 7.35 13.99 32.03
CA ALA A 256 8.42 14.28 32.99
C ALA A 256 9.73 14.74 32.31
N GLU A 257 10.00 14.32 31.06
CA GLU A 257 11.16 14.79 30.30
C GLU A 257 11.03 16.24 29.84
N THR A 258 9.83 16.83 29.90
CA THR A 258 9.56 18.19 29.45
C THR A 258 9.37 19.20 30.58
N ASP A 259 9.26 18.74 31.84
CA ASP A 259 8.91 19.60 32.99
C ASP A 259 9.91 20.73 33.23
N ASP A 260 11.21 20.48 33.00
CA ASP A 260 12.29 21.47 33.19
C ASP A 260 12.65 22.21 31.88
N LEU A 261 11.89 22.08 30.80
CA LEU A 261 12.22 22.72 29.52
C LEU A 261 11.41 23.99 29.26
N ASP A 262 12.11 25.07 28.90
CA ASP A 262 11.47 26.25 28.31
C ASP A 262 10.98 25.94 26.88
N LEU A 263 9.78 25.37 26.77
CA LEU A 263 9.21 24.94 25.49
C LEU A 263 8.94 26.11 24.52
N ASP A 264 8.95 27.36 24.95
CA ASP A 264 8.81 28.52 24.06
C ASP A 264 10.06 28.75 23.21
N ARG A 265 11.22 28.45 23.79
CA ARG A 265 12.54 28.63 23.17
C ARG A 265 13.26 27.33 22.85
N PHE A 266 12.64 26.18 23.15
CA PHE A 266 13.28 24.88 23.02
C PHE A 266 13.66 24.56 21.57
N ASP A 267 14.92 24.23 21.35
CA ASP A 267 15.44 23.71 20.09
C ASP A 267 16.01 22.32 20.34
N TYR A 268 15.27 21.28 19.87
CA TYR A 268 15.65 19.89 20.10
C TYR A 268 16.98 19.53 19.44
N ARG A 269 17.30 20.10 18.28
CA ARG A 269 18.58 19.90 17.62
C ARG A 269 19.74 20.45 18.47
N ALA A 270 19.62 21.68 18.94
CA ALA A 270 20.62 22.30 19.82
C ALA A 270 20.75 21.54 21.15
N PHE A 271 19.63 21.07 21.70
CA PHE A 271 19.60 20.27 22.92
C PHE A 271 20.39 18.96 22.77
N LEU A 272 20.17 18.19 21.72
CA LEU A 272 20.92 16.96 21.48
C LEU A 272 22.39 17.21 21.19
N LYS A 273 22.71 18.20 20.38
CA LYS A 273 24.10 18.60 20.10
C LYS A 273 24.86 19.00 21.37
N LYS A 274 24.24 19.77 22.27
CA LYS A 274 24.84 20.13 23.58
C LYS A 274 25.14 18.90 24.43
N LYS A 275 24.34 17.82 24.28
CA LYS A 275 24.56 16.54 24.97
C LYS A 275 25.55 15.60 24.26
N GLY A 276 26.09 16.02 23.11
CA GLY A 276 27.09 15.26 22.34
C GLY A 276 26.55 14.23 21.36
N TYR A 277 25.22 14.17 21.14
CA TYR A 277 24.62 13.24 20.17
C TYR A 277 24.91 13.65 18.72
N THR A 278 25.00 12.65 17.87
CA THR A 278 25.31 12.75 16.44
C THR A 278 24.31 11.93 15.61
N ASP A 279 24.38 12.02 14.28
CA ASP A 279 23.61 11.20 13.36
C ASP A 279 23.79 9.69 13.63
N LYS A 280 25.01 9.28 14.02
CA LYS A 280 25.34 7.88 14.29
C LYS A 280 24.52 7.32 15.45
N ASP A 281 24.32 8.10 16.51
CA ASP A 281 23.53 7.67 17.68
C ASP A 281 22.05 7.50 17.31
N LEU A 282 21.52 8.42 16.50
CA LEU A 282 20.13 8.41 16.06
C LEU A 282 19.81 7.31 15.04
N THR A 283 20.82 6.71 14.42
CA THR A 283 20.70 5.62 13.44
C THR A 283 21.32 4.32 13.92
N ASP A 284 21.66 4.21 15.20
CA ASP A 284 22.18 2.96 15.80
C ASP A 284 21.17 1.82 15.53
N PRO A 285 21.59 0.66 15.05
CA PRO A 285 20.71 -0.50 14.84
C PRO A 285 20.09 -1.02 16.14
N ASP A 286 20.70 -0.74 17.28
CA ASP A 286 20.19 -1.10 18.60
C ASP A 286 19.10 -0.10 19.03
N MET A 287 17.85 -0.55 19.01
CA MET A 287 16.70 0.29 19.34
C MET A 287 16.66 0.70 20.82
N ASP A 288 17.17 -0.12 21.73
CA ASP A 288 17.19 0.23 23.16
C ASP A 288 18.10 1.44 23.40
N LYS A 289 19.24 1.48 22.71
CA LYS A 289 20.13 2.66 22.74
C LYS A 289 19.46 3.89 22.15
N ARG A 290 18.77 3.73 21.02
CA ARG A 290 18.05 4.86 20.40
C ARG A 290 16.93 5.38 21.29
N LEU A 291 16.13 4.50 21.87
CA LEU A 291 15.00 4.87 22.72
C LEU A 291 15.46 5.49 24.06
N ALA A 292 16.72 5.26 24.47
CA ALA A 292 17.33 5.93 25.61
C ALA A 292 17.79 7.39 25.34
N ILE A 293 17.79 7.83 24.07
CA ILE A 293 18.11 9.21 23.73
C ILE A 293 16.97 10.13 24.19
N PRO A 294 17.25 11.19 24.97
CA PRO A 294 16.22 12.05 25.54
C PRO A 294 15.24 12.60 24.49
N LEU A 295 13.96 12.46 24.74
CA LEU A 295 12.86 12.90 23.86
C LEU A 295 12.81 12.23 22.48
N LEU A 296 13.67 11.26 22.14
CA LEU A 296 13.62 10.62 20.83
C LEU A 296 12.32 9.82 20.63
N PRO A 297 11.80 9.06 21.61
CA PRO A 297 10.49 8.43 21.49
C PRO A 297 9.37 9.43 21.20
N ALA A 298 9.38 10.58 21.87
CA ALA A 298 8.42 11.66 21.62
C ALA A 298 8.60 12.27 20.21
N PHE A 299 9.84 12.40 19.74
CA PHE A 299 10.14 12.92 18.40
C PHE A 299 9.66 11.98 17.29
N ILE A 300 9.82 10.68 17.45
CA ILE A 300 9.27 9.67 16.52
C ILE A 300 7.74 9.74 16.51
N ARG A 301 7.11 9.76 17.69
CA ARG A 301 5.64 9.90 17.79
C ARG A 301 5.13 11.20 17.17
N PHE A 302 5.87 12.29 17.32
CA PHE A 302 5.58 13.55 16.63
C PHE A 302 5.59 13.39 15.10
N HIS A 303 6.60 12.73 14.55
CA HIS A 303 6.65 12.50 13.10
C HIS A 303 5.48 11.67 12.59
N ILE A 304 5.07 10.65 13.33
CA ILE A 304 3.87 9.87 13.03
C ILE A 304 2.62 10.77 13.08
N ALA A 305 2.45 11.54 14.15
CA ALA A 305 1.32 12.45 14.29
C ALA A 305 1.29 13.55 13.21
N SER A 306 2.44 13.93 12.66
CA SER A 306 2.54 14.93 11.60
C SER A 306 2.13 14.42 10.21
N ILE A 307 1.92 13.11 10.04
CA ILE A 307 1.45 12.54 8.78
C ILE A 307 0.04 13.03 8.45
N GLU A 308 -0.88 12.98 9.42
CA GLU A 308 -2.30 13.26 9.18
C GLU A 308 -2.57 14.69 8.67
N PRO A 309 -2.02 15.77 9.26
CA PRO A 309 -2.18 17.11 8.71
C PRO A 309 -1.71 17.25 7.27
N GLY A 310 -0.63 16.57 6.90
CA GLY A 310 -0.11 16.57 5.54
C GLY A 310 -1.02 15.81 4.57
N VAL A 311 -1.57 14.69 5.00
CA VAL A 311 -2.53 13.90 4.22
C VAL A 311 -3.82 14.67 3.97
N ILE A 312 -4.38 15.29 5.02
CA ILE A 312 -5.60 16.12 4.91
C ILE A 312 -5.38 17.25 3.93
N ASP A 313 -4.30 18.02 4.09
CA ASP A 313 -3.99 19.17 3.25
C ASP A 313 -3.94 18.81 1.76
N ILE A 314 -3.25 17.75 1.41
CA ILE A 314 -3.12 17.31 0.01
C ILE A 314 -4.43 16.69 -0.51
N ALA A 315 -5.09 15.84 0.27
CA ALA A 315 -6.33 15.19 -0.14
C ALA A 315 -7.46 16.22 -0.37
N GLU A 316 -7.59 17.20 0.52
CA GLU A 316 -8.58 18.27 0.36
C GLU A 316 -8.25 19.19 -0.83
N HIS A 317 -6.96 19.45 -1.09
CA HIS A 317 -6.56 20.19 -2.29
C HIS A 317 -6.97 19.46 -3.59
N VAL A 318 -6.71 18.15 -3.69
CA VAL A 318 -7.17 17.33 -4.83
C VAL A 318 -8.68 17.50 -5.04
N ARG A 319 -9.47 17.32 -3.97
CA ARG A 319 -10.93 17.38 -4.03
C ARG A 319 -11.46 18.76 -4.37
N ALA A 320 -10.90 19.80 -3.75
CA ALA A 320 -11.33 21.18 -3.98
C ALA A 320 -10.96 21.69 -5.37
N TYR A 321 -9.72 21.45 -5.80
CA TYR A 321 -9.27 21.91 -7.12
C TYR A 321 -10.01 21.19 -8.24
N SER A 322 -10.17 19.87 -8.16
CA SER A 322 -10.90 19.11 -9.17
C SER A 322 -12.38 19.51 -9.25
N LEU A 323 -13.04 19.72 -8.11
CA LEU A 323 -14.42 20.21 -8.08
C LEU A 323 -14.55 21.57 -8.77
N LYS A 324 -13.64 22.51 -8.45
CA LYS A 324 -13.60 23.85 -9.07
C LYS A 324 -13.37 23.76 -10.58
N LYS A 325 -12.49 22.87 -11.03
CA LYS A 325 -12.02 22.80 -12.42
C LYS A 325 -12.94 21.99 -13.33
N THR A 326 -13.49 20.89 -12.83
CA THR A 326 -14.22 19.90 -13.63
C THR A 326 -15.69 19.73 -13.21
N GLY A 327 -16.12 20.35 -12.12
CA GLY A 327 -17.43 20.14 -11.51
C GLY A 327 -17.57 18.80 -10.77
N LYS A 328 -16.51 18.00 -10.69
CA LYS A 328 -16.49 16.68 -10.00
C LYS A 328 -15.30 16.59 -9.06
N ARG A 329 -15.50 15.95 -7.92
CA ARG A 329 -14.38 15.64 -7.00
C ARG A 329 -13.58 14.46 -7.53
N ALA A 330 -12.28 14.63 -7.73
CA ALA A 330 -11.37 13.54 -8.00
C ALA A 330 -11.20 12.69 -6.75
N LYS A 331 -11.00 11.39 -6.96
CA LYS A 331 -10.65 10.47 -5.87
C LYS A 331 -9.18 10.59 -5.53
N VAL A 332 -8.86 10.35 -4.25
CA VAL A 332 -7.49 10.27 -3.74
C VAL A 332 -7.19 8.82 -3.43
N THR A 333 -6.09 8.33 -3.94
CA THR A 333 -5.55 7.03 -3.58
C THR A 333 -4.15 7.20 -3.02
N ALA A 334 -3.67 6.21 -2.31
CA ALA A 334 -2.31 6.22 -1.78
C ALA A 334 -1.69 4.85 -1.83
N ASN A 335 -0.38 4.84 -2.03
CA ASN A 335 0.45 3.69 -1.74
C ASN A 335 0.82 3.69 -0.25
N LEU A 336 0.67 2.55 0.39
CA LEU A 336 1.17 2.26 1.73
C LEU A 336 2.09 1.06 1.64
N TYR A 337 3.30 1.22 2.15
CA TYR A 337 4.29 0.14 2.19
C TYR A 337 3.92 -0.92 3.20
N HIS A 338 3.02 -1.58 3.37
CA HIS A 338 2.36 -2.44 4.34
C HIS A 338 1.19 -1.74 5.03
N CYS A 339 0.37 -2.54 5.69
CA CYS A 339 -0.73 -2.05 6.52
C CYS A 339 -0.22 -1.73 7.94
N ASP A 340 0.78 -0.88 8.05
CA ASP A 340 1.40 -0.53 9.32
C ASP A 340 0.52 0.40 10.16
N PRO A 341 0.61 0.35 11.50
CA PRO A 341 -0.27 1.15 12.37
C PRO A 341 -0.13 2.66 12.19
N HIS A 342 1.00 3.16 11.67
CA HIS A 342 1.20 4.58 11.36
C HIS A 342 0.50 5.03 10.06
N GLY A 343 0.03 4.10 9.23
CA GLY A 343 -0.76 4.38 8.02
C GLY A 343 -2.23 4.78 8.29
N GLU A 344 -2.66 4.89 9.56
CA GLU A 344 -4.03 5.23 9.95
C GLU A 344 -4.56 6.50 9.29
N ALA A 345 -3.74 7.54 9.18
CA ALA A 345 -4.13 8.80 8.54
C ALA A 345 -4.47 8.62 7.06
N VAL A 346 -3.66 7.82 6.34
CA VAL A 346 -3.91 7.50 4.92
C VAL A 346 -5.19 6.68 4.80
N ARG A 347 -5.34 5.67 5.65
CA ARG A 347 -6.54 4.84 5.73
C ARG A 347 -7.81 5.69 5.88
N LYS A 348 -7.80 6.72 6.70
CA LYS A 348 -8.96 7.59 6.97
C LYS A 348 -9.32 8.48 5.78
N HIS A 349 -8.34 9.09 5.15
CA HIS A 349 -8.53 10.22 4.24
C HIS A 349 -8.47 9.86 2.75
N CYS A 350 -8.01 8.66 2.37
CA CYS A 350 -8.02 8.20 0.99
C CYS A 350 -9.29 7.44 0.63
N ASP A 351 -9.70 7.56 -0.63
CA ASP A 351 -10.92 6.91 -1.15
C ASP A 351 -10.67 5.45 -1.57
N LEU A 352 -9.45 5.16 -1.99
CA LEU A 352 -8.93 3.86 -2.38
C LEU A 352 -7.51 3.75 -1.83
N ILE A 353 -7.12 2.57 -1.39
CA ILE A 353 -5.76 2.31 -0.89
C ILE A 353 -5.11 1.25 -1.76
N ILE A 354 -3.89 1.53 -2.17
CA ILE A 354 -3.01 0.56 -2.81
C ILE A 354 -1.96 0.16 -1.78
N GLY A 355 -2.02 -1.07 -1.32
CA GLY A 355 -1.02 -1.60 -0.40
C GLY A 355 0.17 -2.14 -1.17
N GLU A 356 1.35 -2.02 -0.61
CA GLU A 356 2.57 -2.64 -1.12
C GLU A 356 2.98 -3.79 -0.21
N LYS A 357 3.53 -4.86 -0.76
CA LYS A 357 3.97 -6.00 0.00
C LYS A 357 5.24 -6.62 -0.59
N ALA A 358 6.32 -6.61 0.19
CA ALA A 358 7.62 -7.10 -0.26
C ALA A 358 7.82 -8.61 -0.06
N ASP A 359 7.31 -9.18 1.02
CA ASP A 359 7.56 -10.57 1.39
C ASP A 359 6.41 -11.48 0.99
N ILE A 360 6.19 -11.64 -0.32
CA ILE A 360 5.14 -12.51 -0.84
C ILE A 360 5.57 -13.96 -0.73
N LYS A 361 4.62 -14.78 -0.31
CA LYS A 361 4.73 -16.23 -0.24
C LYS A 361 3.58 -16.86 -1.03
N LEU A 362 3.66 -18.15 -1.28
CA LEU A 362 2.60 -18.90 -1.95
C LEU A 362 1.22 -18.73 -1.28
N ARG A 363 1.17 -18.55 0.04
CA ARG A 363 -0.06 -18.39 0.81
C ARG A 363 0.02 -17.17 1.73
N GLN A 364 -0.97 -16.27 1.62
CA GLN A 364 -1.00 -14.98 2.31
C GLN A 364 -2.38 -14.62 2.88
N ASP A 365 -3.28 -15.57 2.94
CA ASP A 365 -4.70 -15.33 3.31
C ASP A 365 -4.86 -14.62 4.67
N GLY A 366 -4.00 -14.92 5.66
CA GLY A 366 -4.00 -14.21 6.95
C GLY A 366 -3.70 -12.72 6.82
N TYR A 367 -2.75 -12.35 5.95
CA TYR A 367 -2.42 -10.95 5.70
C TYR A 367 -3.52 -10.20 4.95
N TYR A 368 -4.08 -10.81 3.92
CA TYR A 368 -5.16 -10.17 3.15
C TYR A 368 -6.43 -9.96 4.00
N ARG A 369 -6.75 -10.86 4.92
CA ARG A 369 -7.85 -10.65 5.88
C ARG A 369 -7.59 -9.45 6.80
N PHE A 370 -6.37 -9.29 7.28
CA PHE A 370 -5.97 -8.11 8.05
C PHE A 370 -6.06 -6.85 7.19
N GLY A 371 -5.48 -6.86 6.00
CA GLY A 371 -5.52 -5.74 5.07
C GLY A 371 -6.95 -5.25 4.79
N HIS A 372 -7.91 -6.17 4.60
CA HIS A 372 -9.32 -5.81 4.43
C HIS A 372 -9.87 -5.01 5.62
N ALA A 373 -9.59 -5.45 6.84
CA ALA A 373 -10.00 -4.72 8.05
C ALA A 373 -9.27 -3.39 8.20
N PHE A 374 -7.97 -3.38 7.90
CA PHE A 374 -7.16 -2.16 7.90
C PHE A 374 -7.70 -1.13 6.91
N PHE A 375 -8.09 -1.52 5.71
CA PHE A 375 -8.70 -0.60 4.74
C PHE A 375 -10.13 -0.16 5.09
N GLY A 376 -10.70 -0.68 6.17
CA GLY A 376 -12.03 -0.28 6.65
C GLY A 376 -13.17 -0.63 5.69
N GLY A 377 -13.01 -1.69 4.90
CA GLY A 377 -13.96 -2.12 3.88
C GLY A 377 -13.98 -1.26 2.62
N LYS A 378 -13.03 -0.34 2.47
CA LYS A 378 -12.82 0.39 1.22
C LYS A 378 -12.30 -0.54 0.14
N GLU A 379 -12.58 -0.21 -1.11
CA GLU A 379 -11.93 -0.88 -2.22
C GLU A 379 -10.42 -0.67 -2.15
N GLY A 380 -9.66 -1.73 -2.38
CA GLY A 380 -8.22 -1.70 -2.30
C GLY A 380 -7.58 -2.67 -3.27
N SER A 381 -6.32 -2.46 -3.52
CA SER A 381 -5.48 -3.34 -4.31
C SER A 381 -4.12 -3.45 -3.64
N PHE A 382 -3.40 -4.53 -3.91
CA PHE A 382 -2.00 -4.66 -3.54
C PHE A 382 -1.12 -4.59 -4.78
N ILE A 383 0.00 -3.90 -4.63
CA ILE A 383 1.13 -3.96 -5.54
C ILE A 383 2.20 -4.79 -4.85
N GLU A 384 2.81 -5.67 -5.60
CA GLU A 384 3.83 -6.54 -5.06
C GLU A 384 5.22 -6.02 -5.44
N ASP A 385 6.05 -5.82 -4.43
CA ASP A 385 7.44 -5.50 -4.66
C ASP A 385 8.19 -6.71 -5.24
N PRO A 386 9.16 -6.48 -6.14
CA PRO A 386 10.01 -7.54 -6.62
C PRO A 386 10.75 -8.24 -5.48
N GLY A 387 10.40 -9.47 -5.20
CA GLY A 387 10.98 -10.32 -4.17
C GLY A 387 11.21 -11.74 -4.69
N PRO A 388 11.76 -12.63 -3.88
CA PRO A 388 12.09 -14.00 -4.32
C PRO A 388 10.92 -14.73 -4.97
N TYR A 389 9.72 -14.62 -4.40
CA TYR A 389 8.55 -15.32 -4.90
C TYR A 389 8.03 -14.73 -6.22
N ILE A 390 8.08 -13.42 -6.41
CA ILE A 390 7.74 -12.79 -7.70
C ILE A 390 8.70 -13.26 -8.78
N HIS A 391 10.00 -13.38 -8.48
CA HIS A 391 10.96 -13.94 -9.44
C HIS A 391 10.69 -15.41 -9.77
N GLU A 392 10.15 -16.19 -8.83
CA GLU A 392 9.69 -17.56 -9.12
C GLU A 392 8.49 -17.55 -10.09
N ILE A 393 7.49 -16.71 -9.83
CA ILE A 393 6.33 -16.55 -10.73
C ILE A 393 6.79 -16.14 -12.13
N MET A 394 7.73 -15.21 -12.25
CA MET A 394 8.28 -14.79 -13.55
C MET A 394 8.97 -15.95 -14.29
N ARG A 395 9.76 -16.76 -13.61
CA ARG A 395 10.37 -17.95 -14.19
C ARG A 395 9.33 -18.97 -14.64
N ASP A 396 8.27 -19.15 -13.86
CA ASP A 396 7.15 -20.04 -14.23
C ASP A 396 6.46 -19.56 -15.50
N ILE A 397 6.19 -18.24 -15.61
CA ILE A 397 5.58 -17.63 -16.82
C ILE A 397 6.49 -17.84 -18.04
N ASP A 398 7.80 -17.59 -17.90
CA ASP A 398 8.76 -17.79 -18.99
C ASP A 398 8.88 -19.26 -19.45
N ALA A 399 8.59 -20.20 -18.52
CA ALA A 399 8.50 -21.62 -18.81
C ALA A 399 7.11 -22.06 -19.32
N GLY A 400 6.19 -21.13 -19.57
CA GLY A 400 4.82 -21.41 -20.02
C GLY A 400 3.89 -21.97 -18.94
N LYS A 401 4.26 -21.84 -17.65
CA LYS A 401 3.49 -22.32 -16.50
C LYS A 401 2.81 -21.15 -15.81
N ASN A 402 1.51 -21.13 -15.77
CA ASN A 402 0.74 -19.96 -15.31
C ASN A 402 0.04 -20.15 -13.96
N ASP A 403 0.10 -21.36 -13.36
CA ASP A 403 -0.69 -21.66 -12.14
C ASP A 403 -0.28 -20.80 -10.95
N SER A 404 1.04 -20.57 -10.75
CA SER A 404 1.55 -19.69 -9.69
C SER A 404 1.06 -18.25 -9.85
N TYR A 405 1.04 -17.77 -11.10
CA TYR A 405 0.53 -16.45 -11.43
C TYR A 405 -0.98 -16.35 -11.21
N ILE A 406 -1.75 -17.32 -11.66
CA ILE A 406 -3.21 -17.36 -11.47
C ILE A 406 -3.56 -17.38 -9.98
N LEU A 407 -2.88 -18.21 -9.18
CA LEU A 407 -3.08 -18.24 -7.74
C LEU A 407 -2.76 -16.89 -7.09
N PHE A 408 -1.62 -16.30 -7.43
CA PHE A 408 -1.19 -14.98 -6.97
C PHE A 408 -2.23 -13.89 -7.22
N MET A 409 -2.88 -13.91 -8.38
CA MET A 409 -3.91 -12.94 -8.75
C MET A 409 -5.26 -13.19 -8.08
N LEU A 410 -5.63 -14.45 -7.84
CA LEU A 410 -6.97 -14.82 -7.35
C LEU A 410 -7.05 -14.93 -5.82
N GLU A 411 -5.96 -15.27 -5.12
CA GLU A 411 -5.96 -15.40 -3.66
C GLU A 411 -6.50 -14.15 -2.96
N PRO A 412 -6.00 -12.93 -3.25
CA PRO A 412 -6.48 -11.73 -2.56
C PRO A 412 -7.96 -11.43 -2.79
N LEU A 413 -8.52 -11.89 -3.92
CA LEU A 413 -9.95 -11.73 -4.22
C LEU A 413 -10.84 -12.48 -3.23
N ALA A 414 -10.40 -13.65 -2.72
CA ALA A 414 -11.10 -14.36 -1.65
C ALA A 414 -11.20 -13.53 -0.36
N HIS A 415 -10.40 -12.48 -0.23
CA HIS A 415 -10.31 -11.64 0.97
C HIS A 415 -10.66 -10.17 0.71
N GLY A 416 -11.29 -9.88 -0.44
CA GLY A 416 -11.82 -8.55 -0.76
C GLY A 416 -10.83 -7.60 -1.43
N PHE A 417 -9.72 -8.12 -1.95
CA PHE A 417 -8.72 -7.32 -2.66
C PHE A 417 -8.54 -7.75 -4.10
N ASN A 418 -7.99 -6.82 -4.88
CA ASN A 418 -7.40 -7.11 -6.18
C ASN A 418 -5.88 -6.97 -6.09
N ILE A 419 -5.17 -7.68 -6.94
CA ILE A 419 -3.79 -7.36 -7.24
C ILE A 419 -3.77 -6.37 -8.41
N ALA A 420 -2.98 -5.34 -8.30
CA ALA A 420 -2.70 -4.48 -9.42
C ALA A 420 -1.71 -5.19 -10.35
N ILE A 421 -2.16 -5.51 -11.54
CA ILE A 421 -1.37 -6.26 -12.51
C ILE A 421 -0.15 -5.41 -12.92
N PRO A 422 1.07 -5.90 -12.74
CA PRO A 422 2.26 -5.19 -13.18
C PRO A 422 2.35 -5.20 -14.71
N TYR A 423 2.67 -4.04 -15.26
CA TYR A 423 2.84 -3.86 -16.69
C TYR A 423 4.18 -3.18 -16.98
N GLY A 424 4.87 -3.57 -18.05
CA GLY A 424 6.14 -3.00 -18.43
C GLY A 424 7.31 -3.40 -17.53
N GLY A 425 8.15 -2.46 -17.17
CA GLY A 425 9.42 -2.72 -16.47
C GLY A 425 9.31 -2.97 -14.97
N TRP A 426 8.11 -2.94 -14.37
CA TRP A 426 7.92 -3.03 -12.93
C TRP A 426 8.58 -4.25 -12.28
N LEU A 427 8.37 -5.42 -12.87
CA LEU A 427 8.96 -6.67 -12.35
C LEU A 427 10.42 -6.87 -12.76
N GLN A 428 11.17 -5.81 -12.99
CA GLN A 428 12.57 -5.85 -13.45
C GLN A 428 12.77 -6.59 -14.78
N ASN A 429 11.71 -6.79 -15.55
CA ASN A 429 11.85 -7.32 -16.88
C ASN A 429 12.44 -6.25 -17.81
N GLN A 430 13.09 -6.68 -18.88
CA GLN A 430 13.71 -5.78 -19.87
C GLN A 430 12.72 -5.32 -20.95
N ARG A 431 11.45 -5.74 -20.86
CA ARG A 431 10.40 -5.43 -21.82
C ARG A 431 9.73 -4.11 -21.44
N GLN A 432 10.32 -3.03 -21.83
CA GLN A 432 9.93 -1.69 -21.39
C GLN A 432 8.52 -1.26 -21.79
N ASP A 433 8.00 -1.73 -22.91
CA ASP A 433 6.72 -1.31 -23.49
C ASP A 433 5.76 -2.47 -23.71
N SER A 434 6.01 -3.62 -23.10
CA SER A 434 5.21 -4.81 -23.29
C SER A 434 4.53 -5.25 -22.01
N PHE A 435 3.39 -5.87 -22.17
CA PHE A 435 2.70 -6.53 -21.11
C PHE A 435 3.48 -7.79 -20.71
N TYR A 436 3.89 -7.85 -19.44
CA TYR A 436 4.68 -8.98 -18.95
C TYR A 436 3.83 -10.20 -18.57
N PRO A 437 2.70 -10.03 -17.83
CA PRO A 437 1.87 -11.17 -17.45
C PRO A 437 1.39 -11.97 -18.66
N PRO A 438 1.04 -13.25 -18.46
CA PRO A 438 0.57 -14.10 -19.55
C PRO A 438 -0.77 -13.59 -20.08
N ALA A 439 -0.75 -12.85 -21.17
CA ALA A 439 -1.90 -12.10 -21.70
C ALA A 439 -3.17 -12.95 -21.88
N GLU A 440 -3.03 -14.21 -22.30
CA GLU A 440 -4.18 -15.12 -22.46
C GLU A 440 -4.77 -15.53 -21.10
N ALA A 441 -3.95 -15.82 -20.09
CA ALA A 441 -4.43 -16.14 -18.74
C ALA A 441 -5.14 -14.93 -18.14
N GLU A 442 -4.58 -13.73 -18.30
CA GLU A 442 -5.18 -12.47 -17.84
C GLU A 442 -6.51 -12.19 -18.53
N ARG A 443 -6.58 -12.34 -19.83
CA ARG A 443 -7.81 -12.14 -20.60
C ARG A 443 -8.92 -13.06 -20.10
N ARG A 444 -8.62 -14.36 -19.92
CA ARG A 444 -9.56 -15.36 -19.42
C ARG A 444 -9.99 -15.08 -17.99
N MET A 445 -9.04 -14.77 -17.12
CA MET A 445 -9.30 -14.43 -15.72
C MET A 445 -10.14 -13.16 -15.59
N GLY A 446 -9.80 -12.08 -16.31
CA GLY A 446 -10.58 -10.86 -16.33
C GLY A 446 -12.01 -11.04 -16.84
N ALA A 447 -12.21 -11.88 -17.86
CA ALA A 447 -13.54 -12.25 -18.36
C ALA A 447 -14.36 -13.01 -17.30
N TRP A 448 -13.75 -14.01 -16.67
CA TRP A 448 -14.38 -14.80 -15.60
C TRP A 448 -14.74 -13.91 -14.40
N LEU A 449 -13.84 -13.03 -13.96
CA LEU A 449 -14.10 -12.09 -12.87
C LEU A 449 -15.27 -11.14 -13.18
N LYS A 450 -15.35 -10.65 -14.42
CA LYS A 450 -16.44 -9.77 -14.84
C LYS A 450 -17.79 -10.50 -14.85
N GLU A 451 -17.83 -11.74 -15.32
CA GLU A 451 -19.03 -12.58 -15.33
C GLU A 451 -19.52 -12.89 -13.92
N HIS A 452 -18.60 -13.13 -12.99
CA HIS A 452 -18.88 -13.60 -11.64
C HIS A 452 -18.72 -12.48 -10.56
N GLU A 453 -18.66 -11.21 -10.96
CA GLU A 453 -18.42 -10.06 -10.07
C GLU A 453 -19.35 -10.05 -8.84
N SER A 454 -20.59 -10.49 -8.99
CA SER A 454 -21.55 -10.52 -7.90
C SER A 454 -21.25 -11.51 -6.78
N LEU A 455 -20.31 -12.45 -7.00
CA LEU A 455 -19.85 -13.40 -5.99
C LEU A 455 -18.83 -12.78 -5.02
N PHE A 456 -18.17 -11.70 -5.43
CA PHE A 456 -17.16 -11.01 -4.67
C PHE A 456 -17.77 -9.84 -3.91
N THR A 457 -18.04 -10.03 -2.63
CA THR A 457 -18.57 -8.99 -1.77
C THR A 457 -17.57 -8.68 -0.65
N ASN A 458 -17.44 -7.44 -0.23
CA ASN A 458 -16.59 -7.09 0.91
C ASN A 458 -17.30 -7.33 2.27
N ARG A 459 -18.14 -8.36 2.36
CA ARG A 459 -18.96 -8.70 3.54
C ARG A 459 -18.68 -10.12 3.97
N PHE A 460 -17.72 -10.27 4.86
CA PHE A 460 -17.31 -11.59 5.36
C PHE A 460 -18.21 -12.08 6.49
N ALA A 461 -18.41 -13.40 6.54
CA ALA A 461 -19.20 -14.05 7.57
C ALA A 461 -18.30 -14.90 8.48
N ALA A 462 -18.27 -14.55 9.77
CA ALA A 462 -17.60 -15.34 10.81
C ALA A 462 -18.31 -15.13 12.15
N LYS A 463 -18.20 -16.12 13.05
CA LYS A 463 -18.62 -16.00 14.45
C LYS A 463 -17.48 -15.58 15.37
N THR A 464 -16.25 -15.70 14.88
CA THR A 464 -15.00 -15.35 15.56
C THR A 464 -14.45 -14.05 15.02
N ALA A 465 -13.95 -13.17 15.88
CA ALA A 465 -13.12 -12.04 15.50
C ALA A 465 -11.75 -12.15 16.17
N VAL A 466 -10.72 -11.74 15.44
CA VAL A 466 -9.37 -11.46 15.96
C VAL A 466 -9.25 -9.95 16.08
N LEU A 467 -9.03 -9.45 17.28
CA LEU A 467 -8.94 -8.01 17.51
C LEU A 467 -7.54 -7.51 17.15
N TYR A 468 -7.48 -6.48 16.32
CA TYR A 468 -6.26 -5.72 16.08
C TYR A 468 -6.35 -4.40 16.82
N ASP A 469 -5.58 -4.22 17.87
CA ASP A 469 -5.47 -2.96 18.59
C ASP A 469 -4.31 -2.14 18.01
N GLN A 470 -4.65 -1.12 17.26
CA GLN A 470 -3.68 -0.22 16.60
C GLN A 470 -2.72 0.43 17.60
N ARG A 471 -3.17 0.68 18.85
CA ARG A 471 -2.34 1.28 19.90
C ARG A 471 -1.25 0.31 20.38
N SER A 472 -1.63 -0.95 20.64
CA SER A 472 -0.67 -2.01 21.01
C SER A 472 0.30 -2.30 19.86
N ALA A 473 -0.20 -2.33 18.62
CA ALA A 473 0.62 -2.52 17.44
C ALA A 473 1.62 -1.37 17.24
N MET A 474 1.18 -0.12 17.44
CA MET A 474 2.05 1.07 17.37
C MET A 474 3.12 1.05 18.46
N ASP A 475 2.77 0.68 19.68
CA ASP A 475 3.74 0.56 20.77
C ASP A 475 4.76 -0.56 20.52
N CYS A 476 4.31 -1.69 20.00
CA CYS A 476 5.18 -2.79 19.59
C CYS A 476 6.15 -2.36 18.48
N GLU A 477 5.67 -1.65 17.46
CA GLU A 477 6.51 -1.12 16.39
C GLU A 477 7.57 -0.14 16.91
N LEU A 478 7.19 0.78 17.78
CA LEU A 478 8.10 1.76 18.36
C LEU A 478 9.18 1.12 19.25
N THR A 479 8.86 0.04 19.96
CA THR A 479 9.80 -0.63 20.88
C THR A 479 10.72 -1.62 20.18
N LYS A 480 10.30 -2.23 19.08
CA LYS A 480 11.09 -3.25 18.36
C LYS A 480 11.84 -2.71 17.13
N GLY A 481 11.67 -1.46 16.84
CA GLY A 481 12.23 -0.82 15.67
C GLY A 481 11.23 -0.70 14.53
N LEU A 482 11.28 0.43 13.87
CA LEU A 482 10.45 0.76 12.72
C LEU A 482 10.98 0.05 11.47
N ASN A 483 11.14 -1.27 11.52
CA ASN A 483 11.62 -2.03 10.38
C ASN A 483 10.44 -2.43 9.49
N ARG A 484 10.22 -1.67 8.45
CA ARG A 484 9.08 -1.80 7.56
C ARG A 484 9.10 -3.04 6.66
N ARG A 485 10.25 -3.67 6.48
CA ARG A 485 10.37 -4.78 5.52
C ARG A 485 10.02 -6.14 6.08
N HIS A 486 9.77 -6.23 7.38
CA HIS A 486 9.51 -7.50 8.04
C HIS A 486 8.23 -7.42 8.89
N LEU A 487 7.13 -7.92 8.35
CA LEU A 487 5.84 -8.05 9.06
C LEU A 487 5.98 -8.75 10.41
N ASP A 488 6.92 -9.67 10.52
CA ASP A 488 7.17 -10.45 11.74
C ASP A 488 7.67 -9.58 12.92
N VAL A 489 8.16 -8.37 12.64
CA VAL A 489 8.68 -7.46 13.67
C VAL A 489 7.61 -6.52 14.21
N GLY A 490 6.65 -6.09 13.35
CA GLY A 490 5.66 -5.09 13.72
C GLY A 490 4.69 -5.57 14.79
N PHE A 491 3.98 -6.69 14.57
CA PHE A 491 2.99 -7.24 15.50
C PHE A 491 2.88 -8.76 15.36
N PRO A 492 3.95 -9.52 15.73
CA PRO A 492 4.13 -10.91 15.34
C PRO A 492 3.08 -11.86 15.90
N VAL A 493 2.59 -11.63 17.12
CA VAL A 493 1.56 -12.48 17.75
C VAL A 493 0.26 -12.41 16.97
N PHE A 494 -0.13 -11.20 16.53
CA PHE A 494 -1.33 -11.00 15.73
C PHE A 494 -1.21 -11.68 14.34
N HIS A 495 -0.13 -11.42 13.61
CA HIS A 495 0.04 -11.98 12.26
C HIS A 495 0.22 -13.50 12.29
N GLY A 496 1.00 -14.03 13.23
CA GLY A 496 1.16 -15.46 13.43
C GLY A 496 -0.15 -16.17 13.77
N LEU A 497 -0.97 -15.55 14.62
CA LEU A 497 -2.31 -16.05 14.93
C LEU A 497 -3.22 -16.06 13.69
N CYS A 498 -3.28 -14.97 12.95
CA CYS A 498 -4.09 -14.87 11.73
C CYS A 498 -3.74 -15.99 10.74
N GLN A 499 -2.45 -16.21 10.50
CA GLN A 499 -2.01 -17.26 9.59
C GLN A 499 -2.35 -18.65 10.14
N SER A 500 -2.12 -18.91 11.43
CA SER A 500 -2.45 -20.20 12.06
C SER A 500 -3.94 -20.55 11.98
N LEU A 501 -4.82 -19.55 12.10
CA LEU A 501 -6.26 -19.74 11.92
C LEU A 501 -6.63 -20.05 10.48
N CYS A 502 -5.96 -19.44 9.52
CA CYS A 502 -6.11 -19.78 8.11
C CYS A 502 -5.65 -21.20 7.82
N ASP A 503 -4.49 -21.61 8.36
CA ASP A 503 -3.96 -22.98 8.22
C ASP A 503 -4.91 -24.02 8.83
N ALA A 504 -5.57 -23.67 9.93
CA ALA A 504 -6.62 -24.48 10.53
C ALA A 504 -8.00 -24.38 9.83
N ARG A 505 -8.08 -23.65 8.71
CA ARG A 505 -9.32 -23.43 7.95
C ARG A 505 -10.46 -22.81 8.78
N MET A 506 -10.11 -22.02 9.77
CA MET A 506 -11.09 -21.32 10.61
C MET A 506 -11.52 -20.01 9.97
N LEU A 507 -12.84 -19.81 9.89
CA LEU A 507 -13.40 -18.51 9.49
C LEU A 507 -13.34 -17.52 10.64
N TYR A 508 -12.67 -16.41 10.42
CA TYR A 508 -12.64 -15.27 11.33
C TYR A 508 -12.66 -13.95 10.58
N ASN A 509 -13.08 -12.89 11.24
CA ASN A 509 -12.90 -11.53 10.79
C ASN A 509 -11.84 -10.85 11.65
N VAL A 510 -11.14 -9.87 11.10
CA VAL A 510 -10.32 -8.97 11.89
C VAL A 510 -11.20 -7.81 12.38
N LEU A 511 -11.17 -7.54 13.66
CA LEU A 511 -11.83 -6.40 14.30
C LEU A 511 -10.77 -5.32 14.56
N TYR A 512 -10.59 -4.44 13.60
CA TYR A 512 -9.66 -3.32 13.71
C TYR A 512 -10.17 -2.30 14.73
N VAL A 513 -9.34 -1.90 15.68
CA VAL A 513 -9.66 -0.94 16.74
C VAL A 513 -8.56 0.11 16.83
N SER A 514 -8.95 1.37 16.83
CA SER A 514 -8.06 2.52 16.97
C SER A 514 -8.74 3.62 17.81
N PRO A 515 -8.03 4.71 18.16
CA PRO A 515 -8.66 5.87 18.80
C PRO A 515 -9.85 6.43 18.03
N ASP A 516 -9.80 6.40 16.70
CA ASP A 516 -10.87 6.91 15.82
C ASP A 516 -11.97 5.88 15.53
N GLU A 517 -11.67 4.59 15.68
CA GLU A 517 -12.61 3.49 15.51
C GLU A 517 -12.68 2.62 16.78
N PRO A 518 -13.19 3.14 17.90
CA PRO A 518 -13.24 2.41 19.16
C PRO A 518 -14.19 1.20 19.11
N LEU A 519 -14.04 0.29 20.05
CA LEU A 519 -15.00 -0.78 20.26
C LEU A 519 -16.39 -0.20 20.58
N THR A 520 -17.42 -0.82 19.99
CA THR A 520 -18.82 -0.51 20.29
C THR A 520 -19.61 -1.80 20.50
N ALA A 521 -20.69 -1.72 21.29
CA ALA A 521 -21.58 -2.86 21.50
C ALA A 521 -22.14 -3.42 20.16
N LYS A 522 -22.39 -2.55 19.18
CA LYS A 522 -22.84 -2.93 17.84
C LYS A 522 -21.79 -3.78 17.10
N ARG A 523 -20.52 -3.41 17.18
CA ARG A 523 -19.41 -4.16 16.55
C ARG A 523 -19.23 -5.53 17.21
N LEU A 524 -19.36 -5.61 18.54
CA LEU A 524 -19.24 -6.85 19.30
C LEU A 524 -20.41 -7.82 19.06
N ALA A 525 -21.62 -7.30 18.87
CA ALA A 525 -22.83 -8.10 18.68
C ALA A 525 -22.80 -9.03 17.45
N ALA A 526 -21.91 -8.77 16.50
CA ALA A 526 -21.74 -9.60 15.31
C ALA A 526 -21.06 -10.95 15.60
N TYR A 527 -20.38 -11.09 16.75
CA TYR A 527 -19.52 -12.21 17.07
C TYR A 527 -20.00 -13.01 18.28
N LYS A 528 -19.52 -14.24 18.42
CA LYS A 528 -19.70 -15.10 19.58
C LYS A 528 -18.43 -15.21 20.42
N GLN A 529 -17.28 -15.06 19.77
CA GLN A 529 -15.99 -15.02 20.45
C GLN A 529 -15.06 -13.98 19.82
N ILE A 530 -14.16 -13.45 20.65
CA ILE A 530 -13.12 -12.50 20.26
C ILE A 530 -11.79 -13.01 20.81
N VAL A 531 -10.79 -13.06 19.94
CA VAL A 531 -9.43 -13.39 20.31
C VAL A 531 -8.64 -12.08 20.41
N LEU A 532 -7.89 -11.93 21.50
CA LEU A 532 -7.10 -10.73 21.83
C LEU A 532 -5.60 -11.07 21.75
N PRO A 533 -4.95 -10.92 20.58
CA PRO A 533 -3.50 -11.12 20.50
C PRO A 533 -2.76 -9.84 20.91
N ASP A 534 -1.94 -9.91 21.94
CA ASP A 534 -1.15 -8.78 22.47
C ASP A 534 -1.91 -7.44 22.61
N ALA A 535 -3.20 -7.49 22.96
CA ALA A 535 -4.05 -6.31 23.07
C ALA A 535 -3.93 -5.68 24.47
N TYR A 536 -2.78 -5.10 24.78
CA TYR A 536 -2.43 -4.59 26.11
C TYR A 536 -2.62 -3.07 26.28
N SER A 537 -2.88 -2.33 25.22
CA SER A 537 -3.07 -0.86 25.25
C SER A 537 -4.52 -0.43 25.10
N LEU A 538 -5.47 -1.33 25.34
CA LEU A 538 -6.89 -1.01 25.30
C LEU A 538 -7.25 -0.02 26.43
N PRO A 539 -7.99 1.06 26.14
CA PRO A 539 -8.45 2.00 27.14
C PRO A 539 -9.50 1.36 28.07
N GLU A 540 -9.58 1.87 29.29
CA GLU A 540 -10.48 1.37 30.34
C GLU A 540 -11.95 1.23 29.90
N SER A 541 -12.42 2.14 29.05
CA SER A 541 -13.77 2.09 28.49
C SER A 541 -14.01 0.85 27.62
N GLU A 542 -13.01 0.45 26.83
CA GLU A 542 -13.09 -0.71 25.95
C GLU A 542 -12.94 -2.03 26.74
N VAL A 543 -12.06 -2.04 27.74
CA VAL A 543 -11.95 -3.17 28.70
C VAL A 543 -13.28 -3.41 29.38
N ARG A 544 -13.92 -2.38 29.93
CA ARG A 544 -15.26 -2.48 30.56
C ARG A 544 -16.32 -2.99 29.58
N MET A 545 -16.27 -2.53 28.31
CA MET A 545 -17.20 -2.97 27.28
C MET A 545 -17.04 -4.46 26.96
N LEU A 546 -15.81 -4.95 26.79
CA LEU A 546 -15.52 -6.38 26.56
C LEU A 546 -16.01 -7.22 27.75
N ARG A 547 -15.75 -6.80 28.98
CA ARG A 547 -16.27 -7.49 30.17
C ARG A 547 -17.80 -7.51 30.26
N ALA A 548 -18.45 -6.41 29.90
CA ALA A 548 -19.92 -6.38 29.85
C ALA A 548 -20.45 -7.33 28.75
N TRP A 549 -19.75 -7.46 27.65
CA TRP A 549 -20.08 -8.40 26.59
C TRP A 549 -19.86 -9.86 27.01
N GLN A 550 -18.78 -10.17 27.75
CA GLN A 550 -18.54 -11.49 28.35
C GLN A 550 -19.70 -11.89 29.29
N LYS A 551 -20.15 -11.00 30.18
CA LYS A 551 -21.27 -11.26 31.09
C LYS A 551 -22.58 -11.59 30.36
N LYS A 552 -22.71 -11.20 29.08
CA LYS A 552 -23.86 -11.52 28.21
C LYS A 552 -23.66 -12.79 27.38
N GLY A 553 -22.64 -13.61 27.71
CA GLY A 553 -22.34 -14.88 27.02
C GLY A 553 -21.37 -14.77 25.86
N GLY A 554 -20.74 -13.62 25.65
CA GLY A 554 -19.61 -13.50 24.72
C GLY A 554 -18.36 -14.18 25.30
N ARG A 555 -17.54 -14.76 24.43
CA ARG A 555 -16.30 -15.44 24.83
C ARG A 555 -15.09 -14.62 24.42
N VAL A 556 -14.21 -14.33 25.36
CA VAL A 556 -12.92 -13.67 25.13
C VAL A 556 -11.79 -14.71 25.33
N VAL A 557 -10.87 -14.75 24.40
CA VAL A 557 -9.68 -15.61 24.48
C VAL A 557 -8.44 -14.73 24.33
N SER A 558 -7.51 -14.80 25.26
CA SER A 558 -6.29 -14.00 25.22
C SER A 558 -5.11 -14.81 24.66
N VAL A 559 -4.28 -14.16 23.86
CA VAL A 559 -3.04 -14.71 23.32
C VAL A 559 -1.92 -13.69 23.55
N GLY A 560 -0.88 -14.09 24.28
CA GLY A 560 0.21 -13.18 24.64
C GLY A 560 -0.21 -12.16 25.71
N LYS A 561 0.24 -10.93 25.60
CA LYS A 561 0.05 -9.87 26.61
C LYS A 561 -1.30 -9.17 26.42
N VAL A 562 -2.17 -9.30 27.40
CA VAL A 562 -3.49 -8.62 27.45
C VAL A 562 -3.78 -8.10 28.84
N ASP A 563 -4.82 -7.27 28.99
CA ASP A 563 -5.32 -6.87 30.32
C ASP A 563 -5.80 -8.11 31.08
N PRO A 564 -5.27 -8.40 32.27
CA PRO A 564 -5.63 -9.61 33.04
C PRO A 564 -7.12 -9.76 33.33
N ARG A 565 -7.86 -8.67 33.34
CA ARG A 565 -9.31 -8.67 33.57
C ARG A 565 -10.11 -9.23 32.41
N LEU A 566 -9.52 -9.39 31.24
CA LEU A 566 -10.20 -9.86 30.01
C LEU A 566 -9.98 -11.34 29.74
N ALA A 567 -8.96 -11.94 30.33
CA ALA A 567 -8.59 -13.31 30.03
C ALA A 567 -9.61 -14.31 30.59
N ASP A 568 -10.31 -15.05 29.72
CA ASP A 568 -11.01 -16.29 30.09
C ASP A 568 -10.06 -17.47 30.08
N THR A 569 -9.24 -17.51 29.05
CA THR A 569 -8.22 -18.52 28.81
C THR A 569 -7.00 -17.84 28.21
N GLU A 570 -5.85 -18.10 28.77
CA GLU A 570 -4.58 -17.58 28.28
C GLU A 570 -3.83 -18.65 27.48
N PHE A 571 -3.47 -18.32 26.23
CA PHE A 571 -2.62 -19.14 25.39
C PHE A 571 -1.27 -18.47 25.17
N ARG A 572 -0.20 -19.24 25.34
CA ARG A 572 1.11 -18.77 24.95
C ARG A 572 1.29 -18.90 23.44
N HIS A 573 2.05 -18.00 22.86
CA HIS A 573 2.32 -17.89 21.43
C HIS A 573 2.66 -19.23 20.70
N ARG A 574 3.16 -20.23 21.41
CA ARG A 574 3.56 -21.52 20.84
C ARG A 574 2.46 -22.61 20.82
N ALA A 575 1.27 -22.31 21.28
CA ALA A 575 0.18 -23.29 21.44
C ALA A 575 -0.97 -23.11 20.40
N PHE A 576 -0.68 -22.69 19.20
CA PHE A 576 -1.71 -22.42 18.17
C PHE A 576 -2.59 -23.62 17.78
N PRO A 577 -2.10 -24.88 17.70
CA PRO A 577 -3.00 -26.03 17.44
C PRO A 577 -4.05 -26.23 18.53
N GLU A 578 -3.67 -26.08 19.80
CA GLU A 578 -4.59 -26.16 20.93
C GLU A 578 -5.59 -25.00 20.91
N LEU A 579 -5.14 -23.80 20.55
CA LEU A 579 -6.00 -22.63 20.38
C LEU A 579 -7.05 -22.87 19.31
N SER A 580 -6.71 -23.41 18.16
CA SER A 580 -7.66 -23.69 17.07
C SER A 580 -8.74 -24.67 17.52
N ALA A 581 -8.38 -25.74 18.24
CA ALA A 581 -9.32 -26.68 18.83
C ALA A 581 -10.24 -26.02 19.86
N HIS A 582 -9.66 -25.15 20.70
CA HIS A 582 -10.41 -24.38 21.70
C HIS A 582 -11.41 -23.40 21.05
N LEU A 583 -11.04 -22.70 20.01
CA LEU A 583 -11.91 -21.76 19.29
C LEU A 583 -13.03 -22.50 18.54
N ALA A 584 -12.77 -23.70 18.03
CA ALA A 584 -13.75 -24.51 17.32
C ALA A 584 -14.95 -24.92 18.21
N GLN A 585 -14.80 -24.96 19.54
CA GLN A 585 -15.87 -25.27 20.48
C GLN A 585 -17.07 -24.32 20.40
N VAL A 586 -16.89 -23.08 19.94
CA VAL A 586 -17.98 -22.11 19.76
C VAL A 586 -18.84 -22.43 18.52
N GLY A 587 -18.37 -23.34 17.70
CA GLY A 587 -18.97 -23.70 16.43
C GLY A 587 -18.64 -22.69 15.33
N SER A 588 -18.30 -23.19 14.15
CA SER A 588 -18.05 -22.36 12.97
C SER A 588 -19.33 -22.21 12.14
N ILE A 589 -19.40 -21.13 11.34
CA ILE A 589 -20.45 -21.02 10.30
C ILE A 589 -20.23 -22.10 9.24
N VAL A 590 -18.96 -22.39 8.92
CA VAL A 590 -18.53 -23.48 8.04
C VAL A 590 -17.42 -24.22 8.76
N ALA A 591 -17.57 -25.49 8.97
CA ALA A 591 -16.52 -26.40 9.44
C ALA A 591 -16.01 -27.21 8.26
N ALA A 592 -14.74 -27.05 7.91
CA ALA A 592 -14.07 -27.80 6.86
C ALA A 592 -13.37 -29.02 7.43
N GLN A 593 -13.34 -30.13 6.69
CA GLN A 593 -12.43 -31.23 6.98
C GLN A 593 -10.98 -30.77 6.86
N ASP A 594 -10.09 -31.53 7.47
CA ASP A 594 -8.66 -31.29 7.36
C ASP A 594 -8.17 -31.71 5.96
N VAL A 595 -8.10 -30.73 5.06
CA VAL A 595 -7.61 -30.89 3.69
C VAL A 595 -6.37 -30.02 3.52
N GLU A 596 -5.24 -30.66 3.33
CA GLU A 596 -3.98 -29.97 3.11
C GLU A 596 -4.04 -29.00 1.92
N GLY A 597 -3.49 -27.82 2.08
CA GLY A 597 -3.40 -26.81 1.03
C GLY A 597 -4.74 -26.14 0.67
N LEU A 598 -5.80 -26.32 1.46
CA LEU A 598 -7.07 -25.64 1.24
C LEU A 598 -7.18 -24.36 2.07
N GLY A 599 -7.43 -23.24 1.42
CA GLY A 599 -7.87 -21.98 2.03
C GLY A 599 -9.34 -21.72 1.77
N LEU A 600 -10.00 -20.98 2.68
CA LEU A 600 -11.41 -20.66 2.50
C LEU A 600 -11.78 -19.29 3.05
N SER A 601 -12.78 -18.67 2.43
CA SER A 601 -13.43 -17.45 2.90
C SER A 601 -14.92 -17.51 2.61
N LEU A 602 -15.75 -16.90 3.44
CA LEU A 602 -17.20 -16.92 3.29
C LEU A 602 -17.73 -15.50 3.16
N HIS A 603 -18.31 -15.18 2.00
CA HIS A 603 -18.90 -13.88 1.72
C HIS A 603 -20.42 -13.92 1.88
N LYS A 604 -21.00 -12.91 2.52
CA LYS A 604 -22.46 -12.71 2.59
C LYS A 604 -22.96 -12.18 1.24
N ARG A 605 -24.02 -12.78 0.68
CA ARG A 605 -24.61 -12.37 -0.56
C ARG A 605 -26.14 -12.41 -0.50
N GLY A 606 -26.74 -11.25 -0.34
CA GLY A 606 -28.20 -11.17 -0.15
C GLY A 606 -28.66 -12.01 1.04
N ARG A 607 -29.49 -13.05 0.78
CA ARG A 607 -29.94 -14.02 1.79
C ARG A 607 -29.07 -15.29 1.84
N GLY A 608 -28.09 -15.43 0.95
CA GLY A 608 -27.19 -16.58 0.85
C GLY A 608 -25.74 -16.20 1.10
N TYR A 609 -24.86 -17.09 0.66
CA TYR A 609 -23.42 -16.97 0.82
C TYR A 609 -22.68 -17.38 -0.46
N ALA A 610 -21.47 -16.89 -0.63
CA ALA A 610 -20.48 -17.40 -1.56
C ALA A 610 -19.28 -17.92 -0.74
N LEU A 611 -19.03 -19.23 -0.85
CA LEU A 611 -17.87 -19.88 -0.22
C LEU A 611 -16.73 -19.89 -1.24
N HIS A 612 -15.68 -19.12 -0.97
CA HIS A 612 -14.49 -19.04 -1.79
C HIS A 612 -13.47 -20.06 -1.28
N LEU A 613 -12.97 -20.88 -2.18
CA LEU A 613 -12.02 -21.95 -1.95
C LEU A 613 -10.77 -21.68 -2.77
N VAL A 614 -9.62 -21.66 -2.11
CA VAL A 614 -8.31 -21.42 -2.72
C VAL A 614 -7.47 -22.68 -2.56
N ASN A 615 -6.90 -23.18 -3.63
CA ASN A 615 -6.07 -24.38 -3.63
C ASN A 615 -4.59 -23.99 -3.70
N TYR A 616 -3.85 -24.28 -2.64
CA TYR A 616 -2.41 -23.98 -2.49
C TYR A 616 -1.52 -25.21 -2.74
N ARG A 617 -2.04 -26.30 -3.27
CA ARG A 617 -1.26 -27.54 -3.50
C ARG A 617 -0.33 -27.43 -4.70
N MET A 618 0.61 -26.51 -4.61
CA MET A 618 1.63 -26.32 -5.62
C MET A 618 2.64 -27.48 -5.57
N ASN A 619 2.76 -28.23 -6.65
CA ASN A 619 3.83 -29.21 -6.80
C ASN A 619 5.15 -28.49 -7.08
N SER A 620 6.10 -28.64 -6.19
CA SER A 620 7.39 -27.91 -6.26
C SER A 620 8.24 -28.27 -7.48
N GLY A 621 8.12 -29.49 -8.00
CA GLY A 621 8.88 -29.96 -9.16
C GLY A 621 8.27 -29.54 -10.49
N THR A 622 6.95 -29.73 -10.65
CA THR A 622 6.24 -29.39 -11.91
C THR A 622 5.78 -27.94 -11.97
N ARG A 623 5.67 -27.27 -10.83
CA ARG A 623 5.11 -25.91 -10.70
C ARG A 623 3.65 -25.82 -11.21
N VAL A 624 2.89 -26.91 -11.00
CA VAL A 624 1.47 -27.00 -11.30
C VAL A 624 0.70 -27.18 -9.99
N ILE A 625 -0.48 -26.58 -9.89
CA ILE A 625 -1.37 -26.78 -8.73
C ILE A 625 -2.15 -28.08 -8.93
N GLU A 626 -1.88 -29.03 -8.03
CA GLU A 626 -2.54 -30.32 -8.03
C GLU A 626 -4.00 -30.18 -7.58
N THR A 627 -4.90 -30.80 -8.31
CA THR A 627 -6.32 -30.82 -7.94
C THR A 627 -6.53 -31.41 -6.55
N ILE A 628 -7.36 -30.80 -5.73
CA ILE A 628 -7.87 -31.41 -4.49
C ILE A 628 -9.04 -32.32 -4.87
N PRO A 629 -8.92 -33.65 -4.72
CA PRO A 629 -9.93 -34.57 -5.22
C PRO A 629 -11.29 -34.39 -4.55
N ARG A 630 -11.29 -34.11 -3.23
CA ARG A 630 -12.52 -33.97 -2.46
C ARG A 630 -12.26 -33.09 -1.23
N ALA A 631 -13.21 -32.20 -0.96
CA ALA A 631 -13.29 -31.44 0.28
C ALA A 631 -14.74 -31.45 0.79
N GLU A 632 -14.92 -31.60 2.10
CA GLU A 632 -16.23 -31.66 2.73
C GLU A 632 -16.38 -30.57 3.80
N PHE A 633 -17.56 -29.96 3.82
CA PHE A 633 -17.87 -28.81 4.67
C PHE A 633 -19.19 -29.05 5.40
N THR A 634 -19.20 -28.91 6.71
CA THR A 634 -20.44 -28.85 7.49
C THR A 634 -20.86 -27.39 7.66
N LEU A 635 -22.02 -27.05 7.13
CA LEU A 635 -22.58 -25.69 7.15
C LEU A 635 -23.44 -25.49 8.39
N GLY A 636 -23.36 -24.33 9.02
CA GLY A 636 -24.20 -23.95 10.15
C GLY A 636 -25.65 -23.61 9.77
N TRP A 637 -26.04 -23.84 8.54
CA TRP A 637 -27.40 -23.69 7.99
C TRP A 637 -27.65 -24.72 6.88
N LYS A 638 -28.88 -24.80 6.38
CA LYS A 638 -29.27 -25.69 5.30
C LYS A 638 -29.55 -24.88 4.02
N PRO A 639 -28.59 -24.73 3.10
CA PRO A 639 -28.86 -24.09 1.82
C PRO A 639 -29.80 -24.96 0.96
N LYS A 640 -30.56 -24.33 0.08
CA LYS A 640 -31.47 -25.02 -0.82
C LYS A 640 -30.78 -25.46 -2.14
N LYS A 641 -29.70 -24.74 -2.51
CA LYS A 641 -28.96 -24.99 -3.74
C LYS A 641 -27.50 -24.65 -3.57
N ALA A 642 -26.67 -25.32 -4.35
CA ALA A 642 -25.24 -24.97 -4.52
C ALA A 642 -24.96 -24.88 -6.03
N ALA A 643 -24.23 -23.83 -6.44
CA ALA A 643 -23.70 -23.67 -7.78
C ALA A 643 -22.21 -23.43 -7.72
N VAL A 644 -21.45 -23.99 -8.65
CA VAL A 644 -19.97 -23.95 -8.67
C VAL A 644 -19.47 -23.09 -9.80
N HIS A 645 -18.48 -22.28 -9.51
CA HIS A 645 -17.78 -21.42 -10.44
C HIS A 645 -16.28 -21.56 -10.21
N SER A 646 -15.56 -22.16 -11.14
CA SER A 646 -14.13 -22.45 -10.99
C SER A 646 -13.27 -21.71 -12.01
N PHE A 647 -12.07 -21.34 -11.59
CA PHE A 647 -11.03 -20.83 -12.48
C PHE A 647 -9.68 -21.54 -12.18
N PRO A 648 -8.97 -22.08 -13.19
CA PRO A 648 -9.51 -22.32 -14.54
C PRO A 648 -10.79 -23.15 -14.52
N ALA A 649 -11.58 -23.06 -15.59
CA ALA A 649 -12.76 -23.92 -15.77
C ALA A 649 -12.33 -25.40 -15.72
N SER A 650 -13.01 -26.19 -14.92
CA SER A 650 -12.68 -27.57 -14.63
C SER A 650 -13.96 -28.40 -14.41
N ASP A 651 -13.82 -29.68 -14.20
CA ASP A 651 -14.89 -30.60 -13.85
C ASP A 651 -15.27 -30.59 -12.36
N THR A 652 -14.95 -29.49 -11.68
CA THR A 652 -15.32 -29.26 -10.26
C THR A 652 -16.84 -29.41 -10.09
N LYS A 653 -17.26 -30.21 -9.11
CA LYS A 653 -18.66 -30.45 -8.78
C LYS A 653 -18.93 -30.14 -7.31
N ALA A 654 -20.15 -29.67 -7.03
CA ALA A 654 -20.63 -29.53 -5.66
C ALA A 654 -21.90 -30.39 -5.48
N ARG A 655 -21.95 -31.11 -4.38
CA ARG A 655 -23.10 -31.88 -3.92
C ARG A 655 -23.50 -31.41 -2.54
N LEU A 656 -24.80 -31.21 -2.35
CA LEU A 656 -25.37 -30.74 -1.10
C LEU A 656 -26.31 -31.81 -0.53
N GLU A 657 -26.04 -32.28 0.69
CA GLU A 657 -26.85 -33.22 1.45
C GLU A 657 -27.21 -32.61 2.82
N GLY A 658 -28.37 -32.02 2.91
CA GLY A 658 -28.79 -31.31 4.11
C GLY A 658 -27.94 -30.07 4.37
N ASN A 659 -27.06 -30.14 5.36
CA ASN A 659 -26.10 -29.11 5.67
C ASN A 659 -24.64 -29.54 5.38
N VAL A 660 -24.45 -30.66 4.69
CA VAL A 660 -23.13 -31.11 4.26
C VAL A 660 -22.93 -30.76 2.80
N LEU A 661 -21.87 -29.99 2.52
CA LEU A 661 -21.43 -29.63 1.19
C LEU A 661 -20.18 -30.45 0.85
N THR A 662 -20.24 -31.24 -0.21
CA THR A 662 -19.06 -31.90 -0.77
C THR A 662 -18.68 -31.23 -2.07
N VAL A 663 -17.40 -30.87 -2.22
CA VAL A 663 -16.83 -30.32 -3.45
C VAL A 663 -15.75 -31.26 -3.96
N GLU A 664 -15.85 -31.64 -5.20
CA GLU A 664 -14.94 -32.60 -5.87
C GLU A 664 -14.14 -31.88 -6.96
N ASN A 665 -12.93 -32.34 -7.20
CA ASN A 665 -12.01 -31.84 -8.23
C ASN A 665 -11.77 -30.33 -8.18
N LEU A 666 -11.43 -29.83 -6.98
CA LEU A 666 -11.12 -28.40 -6.79
C LEU A 666 -9.91 -27.98 -7.63
N SER A 667 -10.11 -27.02 -8.50
CA SER A 667 -9.04 -26.37 -9.27
C SER A 667 -8.32 -25.29 -8.45
N ILE A 668 -7.61 -24.36 -9.08
CA ILE A 668 -6.86 -23.31 -8.40
C ILE A 668 -7.78 -22.43 -7.53
N TYR A 669 -8.90 -22.03 -8.09
CA TYR A 669 -9.87 -21.17 -7.41
C TYR A 669 -11.29 -21.60 -7.70
N THR A 670 -12.08 -21.75 -6.67
CA THR A 670 -13.47 -22.18 -6.79
C THR A 670 -14.38 -21.36 -5.88
N VAL A 671 -15.49 -20.92 -6.39
CA VAL A 671 -16.56 -20.30 -5.60
C VAL A 671 -17.79 -21.16 -5.61
N VAL A 672 -18.33 -21.50 -4.45
CA VAL A 672 -19.60 -22.18 -4.32
C VAL A 672 -20.67 -21.20 -3.85
N GLU A 673 -21.60 -20.88 -4.74
CA GLU A 673 -22.77 -20.06 -4.41
C GLU A 673 -23.79 -20.91 -3.65
N LEU A 674 -24.15 -20.49 -2.44
CA LEU A 674 -25.05 -21.17 -1.51
C LEU A 674 -26.31 -20.32 -1.28
N GLY A 675 -27.44 -20.78 -1.77
CA GLY A 675 -28.73 -20.07 -1.73
C GLY A 675 -29.78 -20.69 -0.84
#